data_ef0dbde5753a453146599df762106eb9
#
_entry.id   ef0dbde5753a453146599df762106eb9
#
_cell.length_a   1.000
_cell.length_b   1.000
_cell.length_c   1.000
_cell.angle_alpha   90.00
_cell.angle_beta   90.00
_cell.angle_gamma   90.00
#
_symmetry.space_group_name_H-M   'P 1'
#
loop_
_entity.id
_entity.type
_entity.pdbx_description
1 polymer ?
#
loop_
_entity_poly.entity_id
_entity_poly.type
_entity_poly.pdbx_seq_one_letter_code
_entity_poly.pdbx_strand_id
1 'polypeptide(L)'
;MRQQDNSLDASQDTMQFIALANKNREQAAATSASKDALSANPGAIPGQEASNAGAPGSWAQSVEYAPRDDAAVERLSASLNHPQVEYHDFNIPYGRVAEHTEDGLIRHRHRRGERRRKITIRIVAVVLVLLVIAVGAGGFALFRSAMSVKDRASTAVSLATSVMDKVTSGELSTLPQDATELSTLCADLEAETSGPLWRAATFVPVVGGDVSAARELVSVLADVSSEALVPMAEQLSQATPGKLFADGVVNISAVCAVVDSLAASADVLNQANIRVQNIGDTTISQVTELVDTAKAGFSMLDGVASSSEKLSPVLPAMLGAEGARSYLIVAQNNVELRANGGLGSHQGLITVDNGVLTMGEFTSTVTITEDQKLPVTDEEQNLFNKLMGHMGMYGAEALLTPDYPRAASLITQMWQVKYGEHVDGVIAVDPVFLQYLLSAVGASVSLPDGSVVDGSNAATVLMHDVYWDYPQEESDAIFSAVAGDAFDAVLSGIGNADMMALVSAFQRGCEEGRFNVWMEDPAEEDAIEAMGMAAAIPDADDLTSAPQAGVYLNNMGFSKMDWYLDFDVQVGSPVAQSDGSREYAVTVNLKNTLTAEEEQRLPDYVGVHLIKEDGSIEFCGLERYIVYLYAPAGGSISDVQVTGDGGMRMNDGTHDGLEVKYGMIDLYDQESCTVTYTITVPAGVSGELTMRTTPTCQEVREAGE
;
A
#
# COMPACT_ATOMS: atom_id res chain seq x y z
N MET A 1 -11.65 40.96 -30.25
CA MET A 1 -10.59 40.12 -29.70
C MET A 1 -10.85 40.04 -28.22
N ARG A 2 -11.48 38.96 -27.78
CA ARG A 2 -11.70 38.65 -26.39
C ARG A 2 -10.58 37.66 -26.00
N GLN A 3 -9.65 38.08 -25.18
CA GLN A 3 -8.77 37.16 -24.46
C GLN A 3 -9.64 36.40 -23.46
N GLN A 4 -9.68 35.09 -23.62
CA GLN A 4 -10.17 34.18 -22.59
C GLN A 4 -9.07 34.08 -21.56
N ASP A 5 -9.43 34.43 -20.34
CA ASP A 5 -8.63 34.10 -19.15
C ASP A 5 -8.63 32.56 -19.00
N ASN A 6 -7.53 31.96 -19.36
CA ASN A 6 -7.23 30.57 -19.08
C ASN A 6 -6.26 30.48 -17.88
N SER A 7 -6.73 30.88 -16.70
CA SER A 7 -6.13 30.36 -15.48
C SER A 7 -6.78 29.02 -15.22
N LEU A 8 -6.24 27.98 -15.83
CA LEU A 8 -6.71 26.61 -15.66
C LEU A 8 -6.20 26.10 -14.31
N ASP A 9 -7.14 25.90 -13.40
CA ASP A 9 -6.90 25.19 -12.14
C ASP A 9 -6.96 23.69 -12.47
N ALA A 10 -5.92 22.92 -12.15
CA ALA A 10 -5.83 21.49 -12.46
C ALA A 10 -7.01 20.68 -11.87
N SER A 11 -7.59 21.15 -10.76
CA SER A 11 -8.85 20.59 -10.24
C SER A 11 -10.04 20.87 -11.16
N GLN A 12 -10.05 21.99 -11.90
CA GLN A 12 -11.06 22.25 -12.90
C GLN A 12 -10.83 21.42 -14.17
N ASP A 13 -9.60 21.19 -14.55
CA ASP A 13 -9.27 20.35 -15.69
C ASP A 13 -9.64 18.89 -15.42
N THR A 14 -9.29 18.37 -14.26
CA THR A 14 -9.71 17.03 -13.80
C THR A 14 -11.24 16.94 -13.75
N MET A 15 -11.94 17.97 -13.28
CA MET A 15 -13.41 17.98 -13.20
C MET A 15 -14.09 18.16 -14.57
N GLN A 16 -13.51 18.95 -15.49
CA GLN A 16 -14.00 19.03 -16.87
C GLN A 16 -13.77 17.71 -17.62
N PHE A 17 -12.64 17.10 -17.37
CA PHE A 17 -12.22 15.81 -17.83
C PHE A 17 -13.31 14.75 -17.54
N ILE A 18 -13.72 14.64 -16.32
CA ILE A 18 -14.72 13.71 -15.83
C ILE A 18 -16.11 13.97 -16.41
N ALA A 19 -16.52 15.24 -16.48
CA ALA A 19 -17.82 15.62 -17.06
C ALA A 19 -17.93 15.29 -18.56
N LEU A 20 -16.80 15.37 -19.29
CA LEU A 20 -16.75 15.06 -20.73
C LEU A 20 -16.79 13.55 -20.98
N ALA A 21 -16.07 12.76 -20.18
CA ALA A 21 -16.08 11.31 -20.23
C ALA A 21 -17.47 10.73 -20.00
N ASN A 22 -18.18 11.20 -18.95
CA ASN A 22 -19.55 10.79 -18.68
C ASN A 22 -20.52 11.18 -19.82
N LYS A 23 -20.35 12.36 -20.40
CA LYS A 23 -21.16 12.80 -21.53
C LYS A 23 -20.94 11.93 -22.78
N ASN A 24 -19.70 11.49 -23.01
CA ASN A 24 -19.38 10.62 -24.14
C ASN A 24 -19.91 9.19 -23.90
N ARG A 25 -19.91 8.71 -22.67
CA ARG A 25 -20.50 7.41 -22.26
C ARG A 25 -22.02 7.42 -22.42
N GLU A 26 -22.71 8.49 -22.01
CA GLU A 26 -24.14 8.68 -22.26
C GLU A 26 -24.48 8.75 -23.78
N GLN A 27 -23.60 9.36 -24.58
CA GLN A 27 -23.76 9.38 -26.03
C GLN A 27 -23.50 8.01 -26.66
N ALA A 28 -22.51 7.27 -26.17
CA ALA A 28 -22.21 5.91 -26.62
C ALA A 28 -23.36 4.95 -26.26
N ALA A 29 -23.87 5.02 -25.02
CA ALA A 29 -25.03 4.25 -24.57
C ALA A 29 -26.31 4.58 -25.37
N ALA A 30 -26.54 5.86 -25.66
CA ALA A 30 -27.64 6.29 -26.51
C ALA A 30 -27.49 5.79 -27.96
N THR A 31 -26.27 5.68 -28.46
CA THR A 31 -25.97 5.18 -29.81
C THR A 31 -26.11 3.65 -29.88
N SER A 32 -25.73 2.93 -28.81
CA SER A 32 -25.95 1.49 -28.68
C SER A 32 -27.44 1.16 -28.59
N ALA A 33 -28.17 1.85 -27.71
CA ALA A 33 -29.62 1.68 -27.58
C ALA A 33 -30.40 1.99 -28.90
N SER A 34 -29.86 2.91 -29.71
CA SER A 34 -30.45 3.23 -31.01
C SER A 34 -30.16 2.16 -32.08
N LYS A 35 -29.06 1.41 -31.98
CA LYS A 35 -28.75 0.29 -32.87
C LYS A 35 -29.59 -0.93 -32.58
N ASP A 36 -29.88 -1.20 -31.31
CA ASP A 36 -30.77 -2.31 -30.92
C ASP A 36 -32.27 -2.01 -31.22
N ALA A 37 -32.67 -0.73 -31.21
CA ALA A 37 -34.01 -0.30 -31.61
C ALA A 37 -34.24 -0.36 -33.13
N LEU A 38 -33.19 -0.37 -33.95
CA LEU A 38 -33.32 -0.47 -35.42
C LEU A 38 -33.44 -1.91 -35.95
N SER A 39 -33.28 -2.92 -35.09
CA SER A 39 -33.46 -4.34 -35.46
C SER A 39 -34.86 -4.92 -35.17
N ALA A 40 -35.77 -4.19 -34.59
CA ALA A 40 -37.09 -4.64 -34.24
C ALA A 40 -38.20 -3.71 -34.79
N ASN A 41 -38.73 -4.11 -35.94
CA ASN A 41 -40.06 -3.80 -36.51
C ASN A 41 -40.31 -2.48 -37.25
N PRO A 42 -40.70 -2.56 -38.56
CA PRO A 42 -41.15 -1.39 -39.32
C PRO A 42 -42.68 -1.25 -39.30
N GLY A 43 -43.17 -0.21 -38.65
CA GLY A 43 -44.56 0.17 -38.85
C GLY A 43 -45.18 0.96 -37.71
N ALA A 44 -45.07 2.28 -37.77
CA ALA A 44 -46.15 3.24 -37.45
C ALA A 44 -45.56 4.69 -37.43
N ILE A 45 -46.15 5.57 -38.20
CA ILE A 45 -45.82 6.99 -38.34
C ILE A 45 -46.86 7.82 -37.53
N PRO A 46 -46.65 9.14 -37.33
CA PRO A 46 -46.54 9.87 -36.07
C PRO A 46 -47.76 10.75 -35.78
N GLY A 47 -47.84 11.29 -34.62
CA GLY A 47 -48.81 12.34 -34.27
C GLY A 47 -48.42 13.10 -33.02
N GLN A 48 -47.87 14.25 -33.23
CA GLN A 48 -48.04 15.55 -32.54
C GLN A 48 -48.32 15.64 -31.03
N GLU A 49 -47.54 16.41 -30.42
CA GLU A 49 -47.66 17.65 -29.66
C GLU A 49 -47.11 17.62 -28.24
N ALA A 50 -46.11 18.32 -28.12
CA ALA A 50 -45.61 19.30 -27.14
C ALA A 50 -46.40 19.52 -25.84
N SER A 51 -45.68 19.42 -24.72
CA SER A 51 -45.70 20.48 -23.72
C SER A 51 -44.55 20.36 -22.75
N ASN A 52 -43.79 21.42 -22.67
CA ASN A 52 -42.95 21.92 -21.58
C ASN A 52 -42.85 21.09 -20.30
N ALA A 53 -41.69 20.52 -20.06
CA ALA A 53 -41.14 20.37 -18.73
C ALA A 53 -39.66 20.75 -18.81
N GLY A 54 -39.25 21.60 -17.88
CA GLY A 54 -38.03 22.40 -17.90
C GLY A 54 -36.73 21.61 -18.13
N ALA A 55 -35.86 22.22 -18.89
CA ALA A 55 -34.49 21.81 -19.04
C ALA A 55 -33.82 21.73 -17.66
N PRO A 56 -33.00 20.69 -17.41
CA PRO A 56 -32.07 20.74 -16.27
C PRO A 56 -31.12 21.91 -16.55
N GLY A 57 -31.01 22.80 -15.59
CA GLY A 57 -30.14 23.96 -15.69
C GLY A 57 -28.71 23.53 -15.99
N SER A 58 -28.12 24.31 -16.90
CA SER A 58 -26.69 24.18 -17.24
C SER A 58 -25.85 24.27 -15.96
N TRP A 59 -25.10 23.24 -15.65
CA TRP A 59 -24.12 23.20 -14.56
C TRP A 59 -22.87 24.06 -14.85
N ALA A 60 -22.90 24.86 -15.90
CA ALA A 60 -21.92 25.89 -16.19
C ALA A 60 -22.27 27.22 -15.54
N GLN A 61 -22.66 27.23 -14.27
CA GLN A 61 -22.52 28.40 -13.43
C GLN A 61 -21.23 28.25 -12.65
N SER A 62 -20.22 29.01 -13.10
CA SER A 62 -19.00 29.36 -12.40
C SER A 62 -19.14 29.17 -10.90
N VAL A 63 -18.50 28.10 -10.38
CA VAL A 63 -18.08 28.11 -8.99
C VAL A 63 -17.07 29.24 -8.90
N GLU A 64 -17.51 30.38 -8.42
CA GLU A 64 -16.64 31.49 -8.04
C GLU A 64 -15.85 30.97 -6.84
N TYR A 65 -14.61 30.54 -7.10
CA TYR A 65 -13.66 30.20 -6.04
C TYR A 65 -13.61 31.39 -5.08
N ALA A 66 -13.78 31.11 -3.81
CA ALA A 66 -13.40 32.08 -2.80
C ALA A 66 -11.95 32.49 -3.09
N PRO A 67 -11.65 33.80 -3.10
CA PRO A 67 -10.32 34.24 -3.48
C PRO A 67 -9.30 33.52 -2.58
N ARG A 68 -8.37 32.83 -3.22
CA ARG A 68 -7.16 32.33 -2.56
C ARG A 68 -6.63 33.44 -1.68
N ASP A 69 -6.28 33.10 -0.46
CA ASP A 69 -5.45 34.03 0.33
C ASP A 69 -4.02 33.98 -0.27
N ASP A 70 -3.89 34.60 -1.43
CA ASP A 70 -2.62 34.79 -2.12
C ASP A 70 -1.57 35.43 -1.22
N ALA A 71 -2.03 36.12 -0.14
CA ALA A 71 -1.16 36.65 0.89
C ALA A 71 -0.52 35.57 1.80
N ALA A 72 -1.10 34.37 1.87
CA ALA A 72 -0.48 33.26 2.63
C ALA A 72 0.53 32.52 1.76
N VAL A 73 0.20 32.28 0.47
CA VAL A 73 1.12 31.71 -0.51
C VAL A 73 2.26 32.68 -0.80
N GLU A 74 1.97 33.98 -0.93
CA GLU A 74 2.97 35.04 -1.10
C GLU A 74 3.84 35.24 0.16
N ARG A 75 3.30 35.01 1.35
CA ARG A 75 4.10 35.02 2.60
C ARG A 75 5.03 33.83 2.70
N LEU A 76 4.62 32.64 2.24
CA LEU A 76 5.49 31.48 2.13
C LEU A 76 6.54 31.66 1.03
N SER A 77 6.15 32.10 -0.17
CA SER A 77 7.07 32.38 -1.25
C SER A 77 7.95 33.63 -1.02
N ALA A 78 7.47 34.65 -0.31
CA ALA A 78 8.30 35.81 0.07
C ALA A 78 9.31 35.49 1.18
N SER A 79 9.06 34.46 2.00
CA SER A 79 10.06 33.97 2.97
C SER A 79 11.15 33.11 2.31
N LEU A 80 10.94 32.70 1.05
CA LEU A 80 11.87 31.91 0.23
C LEU A 80 12.74 32.79 -0.69
N ASN A 81 12.54 34.12 -0.73
CA ASN A 81 13.42 35.03 -1.46
C ASN A 81 14.80 35.13 -0.78
N HIS A 82 15.78 34.48 -1.36
CA HIS A 82 17.16 34.42 -0.93
C HIS A 82 17.84 35.80 -0.80
N PRO A 83 18.66 35.99 0.24
CA PRO A 83 19.76 36.91 0.13
C PRO A 83 20.82 36.29 -0.80
N GLN A 84 21.27 37.04 -1.78
CA GLN A 84 22.40 36.66 -2.64
C GLN A 84 23.61 36.33 -1.75
N VAL A 85 24.02 35.07 -1.75
CA VAL A 85 25.27 34.65 -1.11
C VAL A 85 26.37 34.71 -2.16
N GLU A 86 27.34 35.55 -1.94
CA GLU A 86 28.57 35.62 -2.73
C GLU A 86 29.32 34.28 -2.68
N TYR A 87 29.62 33.73 -3.84
CA TYR A 87 30.43 32.54 -3.98
C TYR A 87 31.86 32.82 -3.56
N HIS A 88 32.31 32.19 -2.50
CA HIS A 88 33.73 31.98 -2.25
C HIS A 88 34.14 30.59 -2.72
N ASP A 89 35.05 30.57 -3.68
CA ASP A 89 35.71 29.39 -4.21
C ASP A 89 36.38 28.56 -3.09
N PHE A 90 35.86 27.37 -2.81
CA PHE A 90 36.58 26.36 -2.07
C PHE A 90 36.96 25.19 -2.98
N ASN A 91 38.22 25.13 -3.29
CA ASN A 91 38.88 24.08 -4.04
C ASN A 91 39.04 22.84 -3.13
N ILE A 92 38.27 21.78 -3.34
CA ILE A 92 38.47 20.48 -2.69
C ILE A 92 38.91 19.46 -3.74
N PRO A 93 39.96 18.68 -3.52
CA PRO A 93 40.52 17.78 -4.51
C PRO A 93 39.62 16.54 -4.70
N TYR A 94 39.37 16.20 -5.95
CA TYR A 94 38.66 15.01 -6.41
C TYR A 94 39.28 13.71 -5.86
N GLY A 95 38.57 13.07 -4.94
CA GLY A 95 38.72 11.66 -4.63
C GLY A 95 37.94 10.79 -5.60
N ARG A 96 38.54 9.73 -6.07
CA ARG A 96 38.03 8.82 -7.11
C ARG A 96 36.62 8.34 -6.81
N VAL A 97 35.68 8.60 -7.72
CA VAL A 97 34.40 7.96 -7.81
C VAL A 97 34.62 6.48 -8.13
N ALA A 98 34.14 5.58 -7.25
CA ALA A 98 34.05 4.17 -7.58
C ALA A 98 32.82 3.97 -8.48
N GLU A 99 33.04 3.38 -9.65
CA GLU A 99 31.98 2.91 -10.54
C GLU A 99 31.07 1.93 -9.77
N HIS A 100 29.86 2.32 -9.47
CA HIS A 100 28.81 1.41 -9.09
C HIS A 100 28.18 0.87 -10.37
N THR A 101 28.44 -0.40 -10.64
CA THR A 101 27.75 -1.18 -11.68
C THR A 101 26.29 -1.38 -11.31
N GLU A 102 25.40 -1.19 -12.30
CA GLU A 102 23.93 -1.29 -12.23
C GLU A 102 23.35 -2.62 -11.72
N ASP A 103 24.16 -3.61 -11.41
CA ASP A 103 23.75 -4.94 -10.94
C ASP A 103 23.24 -5.01 -9.48
N GLY A 104 23.28 -3.91 -8.73
CA GLY A 104 22.94 -3.88 -7.29
C GLY A 104 21.43 -3.89 -6.98
N LEU A 105 20.64 -3.17 -7.74
CA LEU A 105 19.23 -2.86 -7.40
C LEU A 105 18.25 -3.99 -7.76
N ILE A 106 18.48 -4.72 -8.84
CA ILE A 106 17.63 -5.88 -9.22
C ILE A 106 17.74 -7.05 -8.21
N ARG A 107 18.87 -7.13 -7.46
CA ARG A 107 19.08 -8.23 -6.51
C ARG A 107 18.35 -8.09 -5.17
N HIS A 108 17.85 -6.91 -4.79
CA HIS A 108 17.18 -6.76 -3.49
C HIS A 108 15.73 -7.27 -3.50
N ARG A 109 14.99 -7.15 -4.60
CA ARG A 109 13.60 -7.63 -4.69
C ARG A 109 13.48 -9.15 -4.76
N HIS A 110 14.30 -9.82 -5.56
CA HIS A 110 14.32 -11.30 -5.58
C HIS A 110 14.82 -11.93 -4.27
N ARG A 111 15.59 -11.19 -3.44
CA ARG A 111 16.15 -11.74 -2.20
C ARG A 111 15.14 -11.85 -1.05
N ARG A 112 14.02 -11.10 -1.02
CA ARG A 112 13.00 -11.27 0.04
C ARG A 112 12.24 -12.59 -0.11
N GLY A 113 11.80 -12.96 -1.29
CA GLY A 113 11.18 -14.28 -1.54
C GLY A 113 12.14 -15.46 -1.32
N GLU A 114 13.39 -15.33 -1.81
CA GLU A 114 14.43 -16.37 -1.57
C GLU A 114 14.92 -16.40 -0.11
N ARG A 115 14.90 -15.30 0.63
CA ARG A 115 15.24 -15.32 2.06
C ARG A 115 14.24 -16.12 2.87
N ARG A 116 12.93 -15.97 2.61
CA ARG A 116 11.89 -16.76 3.29
C ARG A 116 12.08 -18.26 3.05
N ARG A 117 12.35 -18.67 1.80
CA ARG A 117 12.63 -20.08 1.45
C ARG A 117 13.93 -20.62 2.08
N LYS A 118 14.99 -19.81 2.16
CA LYS A 118 16.26 -20.14 2.84
C LYS A 118 16.12 -20.19 4.36
N ILE A 119 15.17 -19.46 4.93
CA ILE A 119 14.91 -19.38 6.37
C ILE A 119 14.39 -20.71 6.93
N THR A 120 13.38 -21.33 6.30
CA THR A 120 12.84 -22.62 6.76
C THR A 120 13.87 -23.74 6.65
N ILE A 121 14.66 -23.77 5.58
CA ILE A 121 15.74 -24.78 5.39
C ILE A 121 16.85 -24.59 6.45
N ARG A 122 17.15 -23.35 6.83
CA ARG A 122 18.14 -23.07 7.88
C ARG A 122 17.66 -23.44 9.27
N ILE A 123 16.37 -23.28 9.59
CA ILE A 123 15.77 -23.62 10.89
C ILE A 123 16.07 -25.08 11.26
N VAL A 124 15.87 -25.98 10.37
CA VAL A 124 16.07 -27.40 10.68
C VAL A 124 17.52 -27.86 10.52
N ALA A 125 18.28 -27.24 9.62
CA ALA A 125 19.72 -27.53 9.51
C ALA A 125 20.48 -27.24 10.81
N VAL A 126 20.06 -26.26 11.58
CA VAL A 126 20.70 -25.88 12.85
C VAL A 126 20.27 -26.75 14.03
N VAL A 127 18.99 -27.19 14.09
CA VAL A 127 18.62 -28.29 15.03
C VAL A 127 19.58 -29.46 14.88
N LEU A 128 20.00 -29.74 13.65
CA LEU A 128 20.96 -30.79 13.35
C LEU A 128 22.38 -30.54 13.87
N VAL A 129 22.86 -29.32 13.81
CA VAL A 129 24.21 -28.97 14.31
C VAL A 129 24.28 -29.05 15.82
N LEU A 130 23.22 -28.62 16.52
CA LEU A 130 23.14 -28.74 17.99
C LEU A 130 23.16 -30.17 18.49
N LEU A 131 22.49 -31.06 17.77
CA LEU A 131 22.50 -32.47 18.04
C LEU A 131 23.90 -33.08 17.97
N VAL A 132 24.71 -32.62 17.03
CA VAL A 132 26.10 -33.07 16.88
C VAL A 132 27.01 -32.55 18.00
N ILE A 133 26.75 -31.34 18.53
CA ILE A 133 27.57 -30.73 19.60
C ILE A 133 27.29 -31.33 20.98
N ALA A 134 26.03 -31.63 21.30
CA ALA A 134 25.64 -32.35 22.50
C ALA A 134 26.27 -33.76 22.63
N VAL A 135 26.66 -34.30 21.48
CA VAL A 135 27.36 -35.62 21.36
C VAL A 135 28.76 -35.63 21.91
N GLY A 136 29.50 -34.51 21.81
CA GLY A 136 30.87 -34.42 22.35
C GLY A 136 30.98 -34.62 23.89
N ALA A 137 29.88 -34.45 24.61
CA ALA A 137 29.86 -34.47 26.06
C ALA A 137 29.15 -35.69 26.71
N GLY A 138 28.41 -36.47 25.93
CA GLY A 138 27.52 -37.49 26.53
C GLY A 138 27.69 -38.93 26.07
N GLY A 139 28.67 -39.23 25.26
CA GLY A 139 28.94 -40.58 24.83
C GLY A 139 28.12 -41.12 23.63
N PHE A 140 28.46 -42.34 23.22
CA PHE A 140 27.98 -43.01 22.01
C PHE A 140 26.43 -43.16 21.91
N ALA A 141 25.73 -43.22 23.06
CA ALA A 141 24.27 -43.32 23.05
C ALA A 141 23.58 -42.02 22.63
N LEU A 142 24.08 -40.88 23.08
CA LEU A 142 23.63 -39.57 22.66
C LEU A 142 23.97 -39.32 21.15
N PHE A 143 25.13 -39.80 20.73
CA PHE A 143 25.54 -39.74 19.31
C PHE A 143 24.57 -40.51 18.39
N ARG A 144 24.13 -41.68 18.82
CA ARG A 144 23.21 -42.51 18.06
C ARG A 144 21.81 -41.91 17.98
N SER A 145 21.34 -41.35 19.11
CA SER A 145 20.09 -40.57 19.17
C SER A 145 20.18 -39.30 18.34
N ALA A 146 21.29 -38.58 18.42
CA ALA A 146 21.52 -37.36 17.60
C ALA A 146 21.53 -37.65 16.08
N MET A 147 22.07 -38.78 15.65
CA MET A 147 22.02 -39.20 14.23
C MET A 147 20.59 -39.55 13.79
N SER A 148 19.82 -40.25 14.62
CA SER A 148 18.40 -40.58 14.35
C SER A 148 17.56 -39.31 14.25
N VAL A 149 17.72 -38.39 15.21
CA VAL A 149 17.03 -37.09 15.19
C VAL A 149 17.47 -36.24 13.98
N LYS A 150 18.75 -36.31 13.62
CA LYS A 150 19.27 -35.67 12.41
C LYS A 150 18.53 -36.08 11.16
N ASP A 151 18.43 -37.40 10.92
CA ASP A 151 17.84 -37.94 9.70
C ASP A 151 16.34 -37.59 9.63
N ARG A 152 15.61 -37.71 10.76
CA ARG A 152 14.18 -37.34 10.83
C ARG A 152 13.95 -35.83 10.70
N ALA A 153 14.80 -35.04 11.31
CA ALA A 153 14.70 -33.59 11.17
C ALA A 153 14.94 -33.15 9.70
N SER A 154 15.91 -33.78 9.01
CA SER A 154 16.11 -33.52 7.57
C SER A 154 14.87 -33.88 6.74
N THR A 155 14.18 -34.97 7.09
CA THR A 155 12.93 -35.34 6.42
C THR A 155 11.81 -34.33 6.74
N ALA A 156 11.69 -33.90 8.00
CA ALA A 156 10.71 -32.89 8.40
C ALA A 156 10.92 -31.54 7.68
N VAL A 157 12.19 -31.13 7.47
CA VAL A 157 12.52 -29.97 6.63
C VAL A 157 12.04 -30.12 5.21
N SER A 158 12.40 -31.24 4.62
CA SER A 158 12.03 -31.52 3.23
C SER A 158 10.51 -31.50 3.04
N LEU A 159 9.78 -32.04 4.02
CA LEU A 159 8.33 -32.06 4.00
C LEU A 159 7.73 -30.67 4.27
N ALA A 160 8.27 -29.92 5.23
CA ALA A 160 7.85 -28.54 5.47
C ALA A 160 8.11 -27.64 4.24
N THR A 161 9.25 -27.84 3.55
CA THR A 161 9.52 -27.15 2.28
C THR A 161 8.51 -27.55 1.21
N SER A 162 8.19 -28.85 1.11
CA SER A 162 7.18 -29.35 0.16
C SER A 162 5.79 -28.78 0.45
N VAL A 163 5.38 -28.70 1.71
CA VAL A 163 4.11 -28.04 2.14
C VAL A 163 4.12 -26.58 1.69
N MET A 164 5.20 -25.86 1.94
CA MET A 164 5.32 -24.46 1.52
C MET A 164 5.30 -24.30 -0.02
N ASP A 165 6.06 -25.14 -0.73
CA ASP A 165 6.08 -25.14 -2.21
C ASP A 165 4.68 -25.44 -2.78
N LYS A 166 3.90 -26.32 -2.17
CA LYS A 166 2.53 -26.61 -2.59
C LYS A 166 1.55 -25.48 -2.27
N VAL A 167 1.68 -24.84 -1.12
CA VAL A 167 0.91 -23.63 -0.80
C VAL A 167 1.23 -22.53 -1.81
N THR A 168 2.51 -22.33 -2.12
CA THR A 168 2.94 -21.27 -3.04
C THR A 168 2.63 -21.58 -4.51
N SER A 169 2.51 -22.85 -4.90
CA SER A 169 2.13 -23.26 -6.27
C SER A 169 0.63 -23.50 -6.44
N GLY A 170 -0.17 -23.37 -5.39
CA GLY A 170 -1.60 -23.65 -5.44
C GLY A 170 -1.97 -25.14 -5.52
N GLU A 171 -1.01 -26.06 -5.36
CA GLU A 171 -1.24 -27.50 -5.32
C GLU A 171 -1.78 -27.95 -3.95
N LEU A 172 -2.95 -27.44 -3.56
CA LEU A 172 -3.49 -27.55 -2.20
C LEU A 172 -4.07 -28.95 -1.88
N SER A 173 -4.36 -29.77 -2.88
CA SER A 173 -5.12 -31.02 -2.70
C SER A 173 -4.43 -32.06 -1.82
N THR A 174 -3.11 -32.07 -1.72
CA THR A 174 -2.32 -33.03 -0.91
C THR A 174 -1.86 -32.46 0.42
N LEU A 175 -2.11 -31.19 0.71
CA LEU A 175 -1.68 -30.50 1.94
C LEU A 175 -2.10 -31.24 3.22
N PRO A 176 -3.34 -31.78 3.37
CA PRO A 176 -3.73 -32.47 4.59
C PRO A 176 -2.87 -33.70 4.88
N GLN A 177 -2.46 -34.43 3.84
CA GLN A 177 -1.60 -35.59 3.99
C GLN A 177 -0.18 -35.16 4.41
N ASP A 178 0.38 -34.15 3.73
CA ASP A 178 1.75 -33.68 4.01
C ASP A 178 1.83 -33.05 5.41
N ALA A 179 0.81 -32.28 5.82
CA ALA A 179 0.70 -31.70 7.16
C ALA A 179 0.63 -32.79 8.25
N THR A 180 -0.15 -33.84 7.99
CA THR A 180 -0.26 -35.00 8.93
C THR A 180 1.06 -35.75 9.04
N GLU A 181 1.77 -35.96 7.95
CA GLU A 181 3.09 -36.60 7.96
C GLU A 181 4.12 -35.73 8.70
N LEU A 182 4.13 -34.40 8.45
CA LEU A 182 4.98 -33.47 9.15
C LEU A 182 4.69 -33.46 10.67
N SER A 183 3.43 -33.43 11.06
CA SER A 183 3.01 -33.48 12.46
C SER A 183 3.49 -34.76 13.14
N THR A 184 3.37 -35.90 12.48
CA THR A 184 3.87 -37.19 12.98
C THR A 184 5.38 -37.16 13.21
N LEU A 185 6.14 -36.61 12.25
CA LEU A 185 7.59 -36.48 12.38
C LEU A 185 7.99 -35.52 13.51
N CYS A 186 7.29 -34.40 13.67
CA CYS A 186 7.54 -33.44 14.75
C CYS A 186 7.24 -34.06 16.12
N ALA A 187 6.16 -34.82 16.26
CA ALA A 187 5.82 -35.55 17.50
C ALA A 187 6.87 -36.62 17.84
N ASP A 188 7.37 -37.35 16.84
CA ASP A 188 8.45 -38.34 17.02
C ASP A 188 9.75 -37.65 17.49
N LEU A 189 10.09 -36.49 16.93
CA LEU A 189 11.27 -35.69 17.30
C LEU A 189 11.12 -35.17 18.73
N GLU A 190 9.94 -34.68 19.11
CA GLU A 190 9.65 -34.22 20.46
C GLU A 190 9.76 -35.38 21.46
N ALA A 191 9.17 -36.53 21.18
CA ALA A 191 9.25 -37.70 22.03
C ALA A 191 10.71 -38.12 22.28
N GLU A 192 11.57 -38.07 21.28
CA GLU A 192 12.99 -38.39 21.41
C GLU A 192 13.76 -37.31 22.19
N THR A 193 13.57 -36.03 21.86
CA THR A 193 14.27 -34.88 22.48
C THR A 193 13.80 -34.60 23.91
N SER A 194 12.59 -34.98 24.29
CA SER A 194 12.08 -34.90 25.65
C SER A 194 12.61 -36.02 26.57
N GLY A 195 13.38 -36.97 26.05
CA GLY A 195 13.97 -38.11 26.79
C GLY A 195 14.98 -37.71 27.88
N PRO A 196 15.31 -38.65 28.79
CA PRO A 196 16.19 -38.35 29.93
C PRO A 196 17.60 -37.90 29.56
N LEU A 197 18.12 -38.44 28.44
CA LEU A 197 19.45 -38.05 27.92
C LEU A 197 19.51 -36.59 27.48
N TRP A 198 18.48 -36.14 26.79
CA TRP A 198 18.35 -34.78 26.33
C TRP A 198 18.11 -33.79 27.48
N ARG A 199 17.30 -34.20 28.46
CA ARG A 199 17.12 -33.42 29.71
C ARG A 199 18.43 -33.28 30.48
N ALA A 200 19.25 -34.33 30.56
CA ALA A 200 20.56 -34.25 31.19
C ALA A 200 21.53 -33.33 30.42
N ALA A 201 21.43 -33.28 29.13
CA ALA A 201 22.28 -32.44 28.28
C ALA A 201 22.02 -30.93 28.47
N THR A 202 20.85 -30.50 28.95
CA THR A 202 20.57 -29.08 29.26
C THR A 202 21.40 -28.56 30.45
N PHE A 203 21.96 -29.45 31.29
CA PHE A 203 22.81 -29.08 32.44
C PHE A 203 24.29 -29.00 32.08
N VAL A 204 24.68 -29.27 30.82
CA VAL A 204 26.09 -29.22 30.40
C VAL A 204 26.53 -27.75 30.32
N PRO A 205 27.61 -27.34 31.02
CA PRO A 205 28.10 -25.99 30.96
C PRO A 205 28.43 -25.58 29.51
N VAL A 206 28.13 -24.33 29.16
CA VAL A 206 28.35 -23.69 27.88
C VAL A 206 27.29 -24.06 26.80
N VAL A 207 26.96 -25.33 26.63
CA VAL A 207 26.05 -25.78 25.55
C VAL A 207 24.62 -26.13 26.05
N GLY A 208 24.40 -26.14 27.37
CA GLY A 208 23.10 -26.50 27.94
C GLY A 208 21.95 -25.56 27.55
N GLY A 209 22.26 -24.28 27.41
CA GLY A 209 21.32 -23.27 26.88
C GLY A 209 20.88 -23.58 25.46
N ASP A 210 21.83 -23.88 24.59
CA ASP A 210 21.57 -24.22 23.18
C ASP A 210 20.71 -25.51 23.06
N VAL A 211 21.00 -26.53 23.89
CA VAL A 211 20.18 -27.76 23.95
C VAL A 211 18.76 -27.45 24.43
N SER A 212 18.60 -26.56 25.42
CA SER A 212 17.30 -26.15 25.92
C SER A 212 16.49 -25.43 24.85
N ALA A 213 17.13 -24.49 24.15
CA ALA A 213 16.52 -23.75 23.03
C ALA A 213 16.04 -24.70 21.90
N ALA A 214 16.90 -25.65 21.51
CA ALA A 214 16.53 -26.63 20.48
C ALA A 214 15.35 -27.53 20.89
N ARG A 215 15.30 -27.95 22.15
CA ARG A 215 14.19 -28.77 22.68
C ARG A 215 12.89 -27.96 22.72
N GLU A 216 12.95 -26.70 23.10
CA GLU A 216 11.78 -25.81 23.11
C GLU A 216 11.25 -25.61 21.71
N LEU A 217 12.13 -25.34 20.73
CA LEU A 217 11.72 -25.20 19.33
C LEU A 217 11.08 -26.46 18.76
N VAL A 218 11.62 -27.65 19.07
CA VAL A 218 11.02 -28.92 18.63
C VAL A 218 9.64 -29.12 19.26
N SER A 219 9.47 -28.80 20.53
CA SER A 219 8.17 -28.90 21.21
C SER A 219 7.15 -27.94 20.63
N VAL A 220 7.54 -26.68 20.37
CA VAL A 220 6.66 -25.69 19.73
C VAL A 220 6.25 -26.16 18.32
N LEU A 221 7.19 -26.69 17.54
CA LEU A 221 6.87 -27.20 16.19
C LEU A 221 5.94 -28.42 16.22
N ALA A 222 6.04 -29.28 17.24
CA ALA A 222 5.14 -30.42 17.41
C ALA A 222 3.71 -29.94 17.73
N ASP A 223 3.58 -29.02 18.67
CA ASP A 223 2.28 -28.43 19.03
C ASP A 223 1.64 -27.72 17.83
N VAL A 224 2.37 -26.80 17.19
CA VAL A 224 1.85 -26.03 16.03
C VAL A 224 1.52 -26.92 14.84
N SER A 225 2.35 -27.95 14.55
CA SER A 225 2.06 -28.85 13.42
C SER A 225 0.80 -29.68 13.64
N SER A 226 0.50 -30.08 14.88
CA SER A 226 -0.67 -30.90 15.20
C SER A 226 -1.94 -30.08 15.43
N GLU A 227 -1.85 -28.95 16.12
CA GLU A 227 -3.00 -28.20 16.61
C GLU A 227 -3.41 -27.03 15.67
N ALA A 228 -2.46 -26.53 14.85
CA ALA A 228 -2.73 -25.46 13.91
C ALA A 228 -2.59 -25.94 12.44
N LEU A 229 -1.42 -26.47 12.02
CA LEU A 229 -1.14 -26.76 10.61
C LEU A 229 -2.05 -27.84 10.02
N VAL A 230 -2.33 -28.92 10.73
CA VAL A 230 -3.18 -30.00 10.21
C VAL A 230 -4.62 -29.53 9.98
N PRO A 231 -5.31 -28.88 10.94
CA PRO A 231 -6.65 -28.33 10.68
C PRO A 231 -6.67 -27.27 9.56
N MET A 232 -5.68 -26.38 9.52
CA MET A 232 -5.57 -25.37 8.46
C MET A 232 -5.41 -26.01 7.09
N ALA A 233 -4.56 -27.04 6.94
CA ALA A 233 -4.32 -27.73 5.69
C ALA A 233 -5.60 -28.40 5.14
N GLU A 234 -6.47 -28.91 6.04
CA GLU A 234 -7.76 -29.48 5.65
C GLU A 234 -8.66 -28.41 4.99
N GLN A 235 -8.76 -27.21 5.57
CA GLN A 235 -9.56 -26.12 5.05
C GLN A 235 -8.93 -25.53 3.76
N LEU A 236 -7.64 -25.24 3.78
CA LEU A 236 -6.91 -24.72 2.61
C LEU A 236 -7.00 -25.65 1.41
N SER A 237 -7.04 -26.96 1.61
CA SER A 237 -7.21 -27.92 0.50
C SER A 237 -8.51 -27.74 -0.29
N GLN A 238 -9.49 -27.06 0.28
CA GLN A 238 -10.76 -26.71 -0.35
C GLN A 238 -10.78 -25.29 -0.91
N ALA A 239 -9.81 -24.44 -0.56
CA ALA A 239 -9.75 -23.02 -0.87
C ALA A 239 -9.12 -22.75 -2.25
N THR A 240 -9.71 -23.27 -3.33
CA THR A 240 -9.28 -22.91 -4.69
C THR A 240 -9.99 -21.63 -5.14
N PRO A 241 -9.35 -20.75 -5.95
CA PRO A 241 -9.96 -19.49 -6.39
C PRO A 241 -11.37 -19.66 -6.92
N GLY A 242 -11.60 -20.60 -7.82
CA GLY A 242 -12.93 -20.86 -8.39
C GLY A 242 -13.97 -21.43 -7.42
N LYS A 243 -13.57 -21.86 -6.20
CA LYS A 243 -14.53 -22.20 -5.12
C LYS A 243 -14.78 -21.04 -4.20
N LEU A 244 -13.82 -20.14 -4.04
CA LEU A 244 -13.96 -18.94 -3.21
C LEU A 244 -14.69 -17.83 -3.96
N PHE A 245 -14.44 -17.72 -5.27
CA PHE A 245 -15.05 -16.71 -6.13
C PHE A 245 -15.32 -17.27 -7.53
N ALA A 246 -16.53 -17.11 -8.03
CA ALA A 246 -16.93 -17.50 -9.38
C ALA A 246 -18.09 -16.64 -9.89
N ASP A 247 -18.02 -16.25 -11.16
CA ASP A 247 -19.10 -15.53 -11.85
C ASP A 247 -19.57 -14.24 -11.10
N GLY A 248 -18.64 -13.49 -10.51
CA GLY A 248 -18.94 -12.26 -9.76
C GLY A 248 -19.54 -12.53 -8.36
N VAL A 249 -19.44 -13.76 -7.86
CA VAL A 249 -19.98 -14.15 -6.55
C VAL A 249 -18.90 -14.69 -5.64
N VAL A 250 -18.76 -14.07 -4.47
CA VAL A 250 -17.95 -14.59 -3.35
C VAL A 250 -18.72 -15.71 -2.66
N ASN A 251 -18.13 -16.87 -2.54
CA ASN A 251 -18.68 -17.94 -1.71
C ASN A 251 -18.39 -17.67 -0.23
N ILE A 252 -19.28 -16.94 0.43
CA ILE A 252 -19.13 -16.49 1.82
C ILE A 252 -18.76 -17.66 2.73
N SER A 253 -19.45 -18.78 2.63
CA SER A 253 -19.19 -19.94 3.50
C SER A 253 -17.78 -20.51 3.30
N ALA A 254 -17.26 -20.52 2.08
CA ALA A 254 -15.94 -21.03 1.80
C ALA A 254 -14.84 -20.05 2.27
N VAL A 255 -15.04 -18.74 2.05
CA VAL A 255 -14.11 -17.70 2.50
C VAL A 255 -14.07 -17.65 4.02
N CYS A 256 -15.24 -17.61 4.69
CA CYS A 256 -15.31 -17.63 6.15
C CYS A 256 -14.66 -18.87 6.74
N ALA A 257 -14.85 -20.07 6.14
CA ALA A 257 -14.22 -21.29 6.65
C ALA A 257 -12.68 -21.23 6.65
N VAL A 258 -12.07 -20.53 5.68
CA VAL A 258 -10.62 -20.31 5.65
C VAL A 258 -10.21 -19.36 6.77
N VAL A 259 -10.87 -18.21 6.90
CA VAL A 259 -10.58 -17.21 7.94
C VAL A 259 -10.83 -17.78 9.34
N ASP A 260 -11.93 -18.49 9.54
CA ASP A 260 -12.26 -19.17 10.81
C ASP A 260 -11.18 -20.20 11.21
N SER A 261 -10.61 -20.90 10.25
CA SER A 261 -9.53 -21.87 10.51
C SER A 261 -8.23 -21.17 10.92
N LEU A 262 -7.92 -20.02 10.33
CA LEU A 262 -6.79 -19.18 10.76
C LEU A 262 -7.04 -18.62 12.16
N ALA A 263 -8.21 -18.06 12.40
CA ALA A 263 -8.64 -17.52 13.70
C ALA A 263 -8.60 -18.59 14.80
N ALA A 264 -9.09 -19.80 14.53
CA ALA A 264 -9.04 -20.93 15.47
C ALA A 264 -7.62 -21.36 15.84
N SER A 265 -6.62 -21.00 15.03
CA SER A 265 -5.21 -21.28 15.30
C SER A 265 -4.51 -20.16 16.10
N ALA A 266 -5.18 -19.04 16.37
CA ALA A 266 -4.58 -17.86 17.00
C ALA A 266 -4.01 -18.17 18.39
N ASP A 267 -4.76 -18.83 19.25
CA ASP A 267 -4.29 -19.20 20.61
C ASP A 267 -3.01 -20.07 20.57
N VAL A 268 -2.97 -21.05 19.67
CA VAL A 268 -1.82 -21.96 19.52
C VAL A 268 -0.60 -21.21 19.00
N LEU A 269 -0.78 -20.36 17.98
CA LEU A 269 0.30 -19.57 17.38
C LEU A 269 0.80 -18.48 18.33
N ASN A 270 -0.09 -17.84 19.09
CA ASN A 270 0.29 -16.86 20.12
C ASN A 270 1.12 -17.52 21.25
N GLN A 271 0.68 -18.67 21.76
CA GLN A 271 1.46 -19.41 22.75
C GLN A 271 2.82 -19.85 22.19
N ALA A 272 2.86 -20.32 20.95
CA ALA A 272 4.09 -20.66 20.25
C ALA A 272 5.03 -19.45 20.13
N ASN A 273 4.50 -18.30 19.72
CA ASN A 273 5.25 -17.05 19.65
C ASN A 273 5.83 -16.66 21.01
N ILE A 274 5.00 -16.61 22.06
CA ILE A 274 5.43 -16.29 23.44
C ILE A 274 6.56 -17.23 23.88
N ARG A 275 6.43 -18.54 23.65
CA ARG A 275 7.44 -19.53 24.03
C ARG A 275 8.76 -19.31 23.29
N VAL A 276 8.70 -19.03 21.99
CA VAL A 276 9.90 -18.81 21.17
C VAL A 276 10.56 -17.47 21.51
N GLN A 277 9.79 -16.40 21.74
CA GLN A 277 10.33 -15.10 22.17
C GLN A 277 11.05 -15.19 23.52
N ASN A 278 10.59 -16.07 24.43
CA ASN A 278 11.21 -16.31 25.73
C ASN A 278 12.45 -17.22 25.69
N ILE A 279 12.86 -17.73 24.54
CA ILE A 279 14.14 -18.43 24.41
C ILE A 279 15.28 -17.45 24.69
N GLY A 280 16.06 -17.73 25.73
CA GLY A 280 17.18 -16.90 26.16
C GLY A 280 18.39 -16.98 25.21
N ASP A 281 19.45 -16.26 25.59
CA ASP A 281 20.69 -16.19 24.82
C ASP A 281 21.29 -17.56 24.55
N THR A 282 21.73 -17.76 23.33
CA THR A 282 22.42 -18.96 22.86
C THR A 282 23.86 -18.61 22.51
N THR A 283 24.76 -19.62 22.61
CA THR A 283 26.21 -19.41 22.43
C THR A 283 26.73 -19.90 21.08
N ILE A 284 25.97 -20.77 20.44
CA ILE A 284 26.31 -21.35 19.14
C ILE A 284 25.63 -20.52 18.06
N SER A 285 26.42 -19.88 17.19
CA SER A 285 25.91 -18.94 16.19
C SER A 285 24.79 -19.51 15.31
N GLN A 286 24.86 -20.81 14.97
CA GLN A 286 23.83 -21.47 14.18
C GLN A 286 22.50 -21.64 14.98
N VAL A 287 22.58 -21.77 16.32
CA VAL A 287 21.39 -21.81 17.17
C VAL A 287 20.80 -20.44 17.28
N THR A 288 21.63 -19.43 17.48
CA THR A 288 21.21 -18.04 17.54
C THR A 288 20.45 -17.66 16.26
N GLU A 289 21.04 -17.93 15.09
CA GLU A 289 20.39 -17.69 13.79
C GLU A 289 19.03 -18.42 13.66
N LEU A 290 18.94 -19.65 14.21
CA LEU A 290 17.70 -20.40 14.23
C LEU A 290 16.64 -19.78 15.12
N VAL A 291 17.01 -19.44 16.34
CA VAL A 291 16.12 -18.82 17.32
C VAL A 291 15.60 -17.49 16.79
N ASP A 292 16.49 -16.64 16.23
CA ASP A 292 16.11 -15.36 15.67
C ASP A 292 15.14 -15.54 14.47
N THR A 293 15.42 -16.51 13.63
CA THR A 293 14.52 -16.85 12.50
C THR A 293 13.16 -17.36 12.99
N ALA A 294 13.16 -18.21 14.03
CA ALA A 294 11.92 -18.71 14.62
C ALA A 294 11.12 -17.57 15.28
N LYS A 295 11.79 -16.67 16.00
CA LYS A 295 11.15 -15.48 16.59
C LYS A 295 10.44 -14.63 15.52
N ALA A 296 11.12 -14.32 14.44
CA ALA A 296 10.54 -13.56 13.33
C ALA A 296 9.37 -14.31 12.67
N GLY A 297 9.54 -15.61 12.40
CA GLY A 297 8.51 -16.43 11.75
C GLY A 297 7.25 -16.60 12.61
N PHE A 298 7.40 -16.89 13.90
CA PHE A 298 6.26 -17.05 14.80
C PHE A 298 5.56 -15.71 15.09
N SER A 299 6.30 -14.60 15.17
CA SER A 299 5.69 -13.28 15.29
C SER A 299 4.81 -12.94 14.08
N MET A 300 5.27 -13.28 12.85
CA MET A 300 4.48 -13.08 11.65
C MET A 300 3.23 -13.97 11.61
N LEU A 301 3.35 -15.25 11.97
CA LEU A 301 2.21 -16.18 11.97
C LEU A 301 1.17 -15.79 13.04
N ASP A 302 1.61 -15.37 14.21
CA ASP A 302 0.77 -14.84 15.27
C ASP A 302 0.01 -13.60 14.83
N GLY A 303 0.68 -12.68 14.14
CA GLY A 303 0.04 -11.49 13.53
C GLY A 303 -1.06 -11.84 12.54
N VAL A 304 -0.83 -12.78 11.63
CA VAL A 304 -1.84 -13.23 10.66
C VAL A 304 -3.02 -13.89 11.34
N ALA A 305 -2.77 -14.75 12.33
CA ALA A 305 -3.84 -15.44 13.04
C ALA A 305 -4.67 -14.48 13.91
N SER A 306 -4.02 -13.56 14.61
CA SER A 306 -4.68 -12.51 15.42
C SER A 306 -5.52 -11.56 14.57
N SER A 307 -5.03 -11.19 13.38
CA SER A 307 -5.82 -10.39 12.43
C SER A 307 -7.04 -11.17 11.93
N SER A 308 -6.88 -12.48 11.67
CA SER A 308 -7.99 -13.35 11.26
C SER A 308 -9.03 -13.53 12.39
N GLU A 309 -8.60 -13.54 13.66
CA GLU A 309 -9.51 -13.60 14.81
C GLU A 309 -10.42 -12.35 14.88
N LYS A 310 -9.89 -11.17 14.57
CA LYS A 310 -10.68 -9.93 14.47
C LYS A 310 -11.60 -9.93 13.24
N LEU A 311 -11.11 -10.43 12.10
CA LEU A 311 -11.84 -10.44 10.83
C LEU A 311 -13.00 -11.46 10.83
N SER A 312 -12.80 -12.66 11.42
CA SER A 312 -13.76 -13.77 11.37
C SER A 312 -15.18 -13.37 11.76
N PRO A 313 -15.44 -12.65 12.87
CA PRO A 313 -16.80 -12.32 13.29
C PRO A 313 -17.51 -11.26 12.38
N VAL A 314 -16.77 -10.40 11.71
CA VAL A 314 -17.30 -9.28 10.91
C VAL A 314 -17.37 -9.59 9.42
N LEU A 315 -16.54 -10.51 8.92
CA LEU A 315 -16.43 -10.85 7.50
C LEU A 315 -17.75 -11.24 6.83
N PRO A 316 -18.65 -12.04 7.45
CA PRO A 316 -19.95 -12.35 6.84
C PRO A 316 -20.78 -11.10 6.55
N ALA A 317 -20.83 -10.14 7.48
CA ALA A 317 -21.55 -8.88 7.30
C ALA A 317 -20.91 -8.04 6.19
N MET A 318 -19.57 -7.91 6.18
CA MET A 318 -18.83 -7.21 5.11
C MET A 318 -19.10 -7.80 3.73
N LEU A 319 -19.35 -9.11 3.63
CA LEU A 319 -19.70 -9.80 2.39
C LEU A 319 -21.21 -9.82 2.11
N GLY A 320 -22.00 -9.04 2.84
CA GLY A 320 -23.43 -8.88 2.60
C GLY A 320 -24.32 -10.03 3.06
N ALA A 321 -23.86 -10.93 3.95
CA ALA A 321 -24.65 -12.04 4.46
C ALA A 321 -25.81 -11.59 5.36
N GLU A 322 -25.70 -10.43 5.98
CA GLU A 322 -26.70 -9.86 6.89
C GLU A 322 -27.52 -8.74 6.27
N GLY A 323 -27.28 -8.44 4.99
CA GLY A 323 -27.92 -7.39 4.19
C GLY A 323 -26.91 -6.80 3.21
N ALA A 324 -27.41 -6.17 2.16
CA ALA A 324 -26.55 -5.55 1.15
C ALA A 324 -25.67 -4.48 1.77
N ARG A 325 -24.40 -4.46 1.38
CA ARG A 325 -23.36 -3.49 1.77
C ARG A 325 -22.96 -2.67 0.56
N SER A 326 -22.59 -1.43 0.79
CA SER A 326 -22.16 -0.48 -0.24
C SER A 326 -20.79 0.09 0.08
N TYR A 327 -19.84 -0.06 -0.84
CA TYR A 327 -18.48 0.44 -0.69
C TYR A 327 -18.15 1.40 -1.83
N LEU A 328 -17.45 2.50 -1.53
CA LEU A 328 -16.90 3.38 -2.56
C LEU A 328 -15.50 2.92 -2.92
N ILE A 329 -15.26 2.68 -4.22
CA ILE A 329 -13.92 2.54 -4.75
C ILE A 329 -13.44 3.92 -5.18
N VAL A 330 -12.30 4.36 -4.68
CA VAL A 330 -11.61 5.59 -5.07
C VAL A 330 -10.42 5.22 -5.94
N ALA A 331 -10.51 5.54 -7.22
CA ALA A 331 -9.39 5.38 -8.14
C ALA A 331 -8.46 6.58 -8.04
N GLN A 332 -7.24 6.32 -7.56
CA GLN A 332 -6.19 7.32 -7.39
C GLN A 332 -5.34 7.46 -8.65
N ASN A 333 -4.76 8.64 -8.86
CA ASN A 333 -3.82 8.89 -9.94
C ASN A 333 -2.48 9.40 -9.36
N ASN A 334 -1.46 8.55 -9.35
CA ASN A 334 -0.16 8.84 -8.72
C ASN A 334 0.72 9.81 -9.54
N VAL A 335 0.30 10.25 -10.71
CA VAL A 335 0.97 11.35 -11.41
C VAL A 335 0.44 12.73 -10.98
N GLU A 336 -0.50 12.73 -10.02
CA GLU A 336 -1.02 13.91 -9.31
C GLU A 336 -1.02 13.58 -7.81
N LEU A 337 0.17 13.55 -7.18
CA LEU A 337 0.37 13.02 -5.84
C LEU A 337 -0.46 13.72 -4.76
N ARG A 338 -1.00 12.91 -3.88
CA ARG A 338 -1.55 13.27 -2.57
C ARG A 338 -0.90 12.42 -1.51
N ALA A 339 -0.93 12.85 -0.26
CA ALA A 339 -0.24 12.16 0.84
C ALA A 339 -0.56 10.66 0.93
N ASN A 340 -1.78 10.27 0.59
CA ASN A 340 -2.24 8.87 0.54
C ASN A 340 -2.02 8.16 -0.82
N GLY A 341 -1.21 8.69 -1.73
CA GLY A 341 -0.95 8.12 -3.05
C GLY A 341 -1.22 9.13 -4.15
N GLY A 342 -2.40 9.14 -4.75
CA GLY A 342 -2.73 10.02 -5.86
C GLY A 342 -4.04 10.77 -5.67
N LEU A 343 -4.31 11.68 -6.60
CA LEU A 343 -5.59 12.37 -6.68
C LEU A 343 -6.72 11.36 -6.90
N GLY A 344 -7.68 11.27 -5.98
CA GLY A 344 -8.87 10.43 -6.11
C GLY A 344 -9.85 11.01 -7.12
N SER A 345 -9.53 10.93 -8.38
CA SER A 345 -10.28 11.60 -9.45
C SER A 345 -11.63 10.96 -9.77
N HIS A 346 -11.74 9.65 -9.60
CA HIS A 346 -12.95 8.86 -9.90
C HIS A 346 -13.39 8.04 -8.71
N GLN A 347 -14.70 7.85 -8.60
CA GLN A 347 -15.32 7.05 -7.57
C GLN A 347 -16.39 6.13 -8.19
N GLY A 348 -16.41 4.87 -7.78
CA GLY A 348 -17.41 3.88 -8.20
C GLY A 348 -18.04 3.23 -6.98
N LEU A 349 -19.36 3.04 -6.98
CA LEU A 349 -20.05 2.32 -5.92
C LEU A 349 -20.04 0.83 -6.25
N ILE A 350 -19.56 -0.01 -5.34
CA ILE A 350 -19.72 -1.45 -5.40
C ILE A 350 -20.73 -1.88 -4.33
N THR A 351 -21.70 -2.69 -4.73
CA THR A 351 -22.66 -3.29 -3.81
C THR A 351 -22.35 -4.78 -3.67
N VAL A 352 -22.37 -5.27 -2.43
CA VAL A 352 -22.18 -6.68 -2.09
C VAL A 352 -23.43 -7.19 -1.39
N ASP A 353 -24.18 -8.09 -2.04
CA ASP A 353 -25.39 -8.68 -1.48
C ASP A 353 -25.30 -10.21 -1.52
N ASN A 354 -25.22 -10.85 -0.36
CA ASN A 354 -25.01 -12.30 -0.23
C ASN A 354 -23.83 -12.81 -1.09
N GLY A 355 -22.71 -12.06 -1.09
CA GLY A 355 -21.52 -12.36 -1.85
C GLY A 355 -21.59 -11.96 -3.33
N VAL A 356 -22.72 -11.52 -3.84
CA VAL A 356 -22.85 -11.01 -5.22
C VAL A 356 -22.28 -9.61 -5.30
N LEU A 357 -21.21 -9.45 -6.06
CA LEU A 357 -20.57 -8.17 -6.34
C LEU A 357 -21.25 -7.50 -7.54
N THR A 358 -21.69 -6.27 -7.37
CA THR A 358 -22.24 -5.45 -8.46
C THR A 358 -21.52 -4.12 -8.50
N MET A 359 -20.81 -3.84 -9.58
CA MET A 359 -20.14 -2.58 -9.80
C MET A 359 -21.08 -1.57 -10.43
N GLY A 360 -21.18 -0.39 -9.83
CA GLY A 360 -21.84 0.78 -10.42
C GLY A 360 -20.92 1.52 -11.40
N GLU A 361 -21.47 2.55 -12.02
CA GLU A 361 -20.67 3.40 -12.90
C GLU A 361 -19.66 4.22 -12.09
N PHE A 362 -18.43 4.36 -12.62
CA PHE A 362 -17.47 5.32 -12.09
C PHE A 362 -17.90 6.74 -12.44
N THR A 363 -17.92 7.59 -11.44
CA THR A 363 -18.25 9.01 -11.58
C THR A 363 -17.08 9.86 -11.12
N SER A 364 -17.13 11.15 -11.44
CA SER A 364 -16.20 12.12 -10.87
C SER A 364 -16.25 12.09 -9.35
N THR A 365 -15.11 12.38 -8.73
CA THR A 365 -15.02 12.53 -7.28
C THR A 365 -16.11 13.45 -6.73
N VAL A 366 -16.66 13.09 -5.57
CA VAL A 366 -17.74 13.83 -4.92
C VAL A 366 -17.30 15.26 -4.60
N THR A 367 -18.17 16.20 -4.90
CA THR A 367 -17.99 17.63 -4.59
C THR A 367 -19.26 18.19 -3.99
N ILE A 368 -19.15 18.92 -2.89
CA ILE A 368 -20.24 19.62 -2.21
C ILE A 368 -20.04 21.14 -2.24
N THR A 369 -21.08 21.89 -1.92
CA THR A 369 -21.06 23.35 -1.98
C THR A 369 -20.50 23.97 -0.68
N GLU A 370 -20.07 25.24 -0.72
CA GLU A 370 -19.47 25.92 0.44
C GLU A 370 -20.39 25.95 1.66
N ASP A 371 -21.71 26.05 1.48
CA ASP A 371 -22.69 26.00 2.56
C ASP A 371 -22.93 24.59 3.13
N GLN A 372 -22.40 23.55 2.47
CA GLN A 372 -22.43 22.17 2.89
C GLN A 372 -21.08 21.68 3.43
N LYS A 373 -20.07 22.53 3.37
CA LYS A 373 -18.67 22.20 3.73
C LYS A 373 -18.58 21.47 5.08
N LEU A 374 -17.89 20.35 5.05
CA LEU A 374 -17.61 19.56 6.25
C LEU A 374 -16.54 20.26 7.13
N PRO A 375 -16.63 20.09 8.44
CA PRO A 375 -15.64 20.63 9.35
C PRO A 375 -14.31 19.87 9.22
N VAL A 376 -13.23 20.66 9.23
CA VAL A 376 -11.85 20.18 9.37
C VAL A 376 -11.27 20.75 10.66
N THR A 377 -10.26 20.11 11.22
CA THR A 377 -9.57 20.57 12.43
C THR A 377 -8.74 21.82 12.13
N ASP A 378 -8.34 22.56 13.18
CA ASP A 378 -7.43 23.70 13.02
C ASP A 378 -6.06 23.25 12.48
N GLU A 379 -5.61 22.04 12.81
CA GLU A 379 -4.38 21.44 12.30
C GLU A 379 -4.50 21.12 10.82
N GLU A 380 -5.54 20.40 10.39
CA GLU A 380 -5.84 20.14 8.98
C GLU A 380 -6.01 21.43 8.18
N GLN A 381 -6.67 22.44 8.76
CA GLN A 381 -6.81 23.75 8.14
C GLN A 381 -5.44 24.41 7.90
N ASN A 382 -4.49 24.25 8.84
CA ASN A 382 -3.16 24.86 8.75
C ASN A 382 -2.24 24.07 7.79
N LEU A 383 -2.26 22.76 7.86
CA LEU A 383 -1.38 21.89 7.07
C LEU A 383 -1.84 21.77 5.61
N PHE A 384 -3.15 21.63 5.38
CA PHE A 384 -3.68 21.25 4.06
C PHE A 384 -4.47 22.39 3.41
N ASN A 385 -5.54 22.90 4.05
CA ASN A 385 -6.44 23.83 3.40
C ASN A 385 -5.86 25.22 3.11
N LYS A 386 -4.99 25.76 3.97
CA LYS A 386 -4.35 27.07 3.70
C LYS A 386 -3.44 27.08 2.49
N LEU A 387 -2.92 25.92 2.13
CA LEU A 387 -1.95 25.77 1.06
C LEU A 387 -2.62 25.28 -0.22
N MET A 388 -3.54 24.32 -0.12
CA MET A 388 -4.18 23.68 -1.28
C MET A 388 -5.70 23.84 -1.35
N GLY A 389 -6.38 23.93 -0.23
CA GLY A 389 -7.67 24.58 -0.25
C GLY A 389 -8.93 23.87 0.23
N HIS A 390 -9.34 22.65 -0.16
CA HIS A 390 -10.76 22.28 -0.06
C HIS A 390 -11.02 20.87 0.51
N MET A 391 -10.18 20.41 1.43
CA MET A 391 -10.27 19.07 2.04
C MET A 391 -11.69 18.70 2.54
N GLY A 392 -12.47 19.64 3.04
CA GLY A 392 -13.85 19.40 3.49
C GLY A 392 -14.92 19.56 2.42
N MET A 393 -14.57 19.74 1.13
CA MET A 393 -15.52 20.01 0.04
C MET A 393 -15.33 19.14 -1.20
N TYR A 394 -14.10 18.77 -1.49
CA TYR A 394 -13.74 17.95 -2.66
C TYR A 394 -13.19 16.60 -2.19
N GLY A 395 -13.84 15.53 -2.61
CA GLY A 395 -13.42 14.18 -2.22
C GLY A 395 -11.97 13.85 -2.64
N ALA A 396 -11.53 14.35 -3.79
CA ALA A 396 -10.14 14.22 -4.23
C ALA A 396 -9.13 14.92 -3.32
N GLU A 397 -9.51 16.02 -2.66
CA GLU A 397 -8.66 16.74 -1.73
C GLU A 397 -8.79 16.26 -0.27
N ALA A 398 -9.74 15.36 0.02
CA ALA A 398 -9.74 14.65 1.28
C ALA A 398 -8.46 13.81 1.46
N LEU A 399 -7.85 13.35 0.37
CA LEU A 399 -6.60 12.56 0.34
C LEU A 399 -5.32 13.38 0.59
N LEU A 400 -5.43 14.68 0.85
CA LEU A 400 -4.29 15.54 1.26
C LEU A 400 -3.71 15.13 2.62
N THR A 401 -4.52 14.57 3.51
CA THR A 401 -4.05 13.99 4.76
C THR A 401 -3.44 12.61 4.54
N PRO A 402 -2.33 12.26 5.20
CA PRO A 402 -1.81 10.90 5.19
C PRO A 402 -2.65 9.92 6.02
N ASP A 403 -3.61 10.40 6.80
CA ASP A 403 -4.55 9.59 7.56
C ASP A 403 -5.71 9.14 6.66
N TYR A 404 -5.63 7.90 6.15
CA TYR A 404 -6.64 7.41 5.24
C TYR A 404 -8.03 7.24 5.87
N PRO A 405 -8.19 6.74 7.10
CA PRO A 405 -9.49 6.71 7.78
C PRO A 405 -10.17 8.08 7.83
N ARG A 406 -9.41 9.12 8.10
CA ARG A 406 -9.93 10.50 8.09
C ARG A 406 -10.36 10.94 6.69
N ALA A 407 -9.54 10.65 5.67
CA ALA A 407 -9.87 10.96 4.28
C ALA A 407 -11.15 10.24 3.83
N ALA A 408 -11.23 8.94 4.09
CA ALA A 408 -12.38 8.10 3.76
C ALA A 408 -13.66 8.57 4.45
N SER A 409 -13.59 8.89 5.74
CA SER A 409 -14.71 9.46 6.50
C SER A 409 -15.23 10.77 5.91
N LEU A 410 -14.35 11.65 5.43
CA LEU A 410 -14.77 12.87 4.73
C LEU A 410 -15.46 12.56 3.40
N ILE A 411 -14.91 11.63 2.61
CA ILE A 411 -15.46 11.21 1.32
C ILE A 411 -16.88 10.64 1.50
N THR A 412 -17.09 9.75 2.46
CA THR A 412 -18.43 9.16 2.73
C THR A 412 -19.44 10.19 3.19
N GLN A 413 -19.03 11.12 4.05
CA GLN A 413 -19.89 12.22 4.49
C GLN A 413 -20.27 13.15 3.33
N MET A 414 -19.31 13.47 2.42
CA MET A 414 -19.60 14.23 1.20
C MET A 414 -20.55 13.49 0.28
N TRP A 415 -20.37 12.16 0.14
CA TRP A 415 -21.28 11.30 -0.64
C TRP A 415 -22.69 11.33 -0.08
N GLN A 416 -22.84 11.17 1.24
CA GLN A 416 -24.14 11.27 1.93
C GLN A 416 -24.79 12.63 1.73
N VAL A 417 -24.03 13.72 1.80
CA VAL A 417 -24.52 15.08 1.56
C VAL A 417 -25.00 15.25 0.11
N LYS A 418 -24.24 14.72 -0.84
CA LYS A 418 -24.46 14.89 -2.28
C LYS A 418 -25.62 14.04 -2.81
N TYR A 419 -25.62 12.76 -2.44
CA TYR A 419 -26.53 11.75 -3.02
C TYR A 419 -27.60 11.27 -2.05
N GLY A 420 -27.45 11.50 -0.75
CA GLY A 420 -28.36 11.01 0.28
C GLY A 420 -28.23 9.51 0.54
N GLU A 421 -27.16 8.88 0.03
CA GLU A 421 -26.91 7.45 0.11
C GLU A 421 -25.85 7.17 1.18
N HIS A 422 -26.10 6.10 1.94
CA HIS A 422 -25.14 5.59 2.93
C HIS A 422 -24.12 4.69 2.26
N VAL A 423 -22.88 4.74 2.76
CA VAL A 423 -21.76 3.93 2.29
C VAL A 423 -21.08 3.31 3.51
N ASP A 424 -20.89 2.00 3.49
CA ASP A 424 -20.37 1.23 4.63
C ASP A 424 -18.82 1.27 4.73
N GLY A 425 -18.14 1.66 3.63
CA GLY A 425 -16.68 1.75 3.62
C GLY A 425 -16.12 2.33 2.33
N VAL A 426 -14.83 2.60 2.33
CA VAL A 426 -14.09 3.15 1.18
C VAL A 426 -12.86 2.33 0.91
N ILE A 427 -12.62 2.00 -0.37
CA ILE A 427 -11.47 1.26 -0.86
C ILE A 427 -10.72 2.16 -1.84
N ALA A 428 -9.47 2.51 -1.54
CA ALA A 428 -8.61 3.23 -2.46
C ALA A 428 -7.69 2.27 -3.21
N VAL A 429 -7.55 2.51 -4.51
CA VAL A 429 -6.69 1.74 -5.42
C VAL A 429 -5.99 2.65 -6.40
N ASP A 430 -4.81 2.27 -6.87
CA ASP A 430 -4.06 3.00 -7.87
C ASP A 430 -3.75 2.14 -9.12
N PRO A 431 -3.28 2.73 -10.24
CA PRO A 431 -2.97 2.00 -11.46
C PRO A 431 -1.86 0.95 -11.30
N VAL A 432 -0.94 1.13 -10.35
CA VAL A 432 0.12 0.14 -10.08
C VAL A 432 -0.47 -1.10 -9.42
N PHE A 433 -1.35 -0.93 -8.45
CA PHE A 433 -2.06 -2.05 -7.84
C PHE A 433 -2.97 -2.76 -8.87
N LEU A 434 -3.64 -2.01 -9.74
CA LEU A 434 -4.40 -2.58 -10.85
C LEU A 434 -3.50 -3.44 -11.75
N GLN A 435 -2.29 -3.00 -12.06
CA GLN A 435 -1.31 -3.78 -12.82
C GLN A 435 -0.95 -5.10 -12.12
N TYR A 436 -0.78 -5.08 -10.78
CA TYR A 436 -0.53 -6.30 -10.01
C TYR A 436 -1.70 -7.28 -10.10
N LEU A 437 -2.94 -6.78 -10.02
CA LEU A 437 -4.13 -7.61 -10.15
C LEU A 437 -4.27 -8.20 -11.55
N LEU A 438 -4.12 -7.38 -12.61
CA LEU A 438 -4.15 -7.86 -14.00
C LEU A 438 -3.10 -8.93 -14.26
N SER A 439 -1.89 -8.77 -13.71
CA SER A 439 -0.83 -9.77 -13.77
C SER A 439 -1.23 -11.06 -13.06
N ALA A 440 -1.82 -10.98 -11.87
CA ALA A 440 -2.21 -12.13 -11.07
C ALA A 440 -3.35 -12.94 -11.71
N VAL A 441 -4.30 -12.27 -12.36
CA VAL A 441 -5.44 -12.94 -13.03
C VAL A 441 -5.14 -13.29 -14.49
N GLY A 442 -4.03 -12.79 -15.07
CA GLY A 442 -3.70 -13.01 -16.48
C GLY A 442 -4.69 -12.33 -17.45
N ALA A 443 -5.30 -11.22 -17.04
CA ALA A 443 -6.27 -10.49 -17.83
C ALA A 443 -5.65 -9.32 -18.61
N SER A 444 -6.34 -8.88 -19.65
CA SER A 444 -5.96 -7.72 -20.47
C SER A 444 -7.19 -7.00 -21.01
N VAL A 445 -7.02 -5.72 -21.31
CA VAL A 445 -8.04 -4.85 -21.90
C VAL A 445 -7.50 -4.26 -23.21
N SER A 446 -8.34 -4.14 -24.23
CA SER A 446 -7.96 -3.53 -25.49
C SER A 446 -8.39 -2.07 -25.56
N LEU A 447 -7.46 -1.18 -25.92
CA LEU A 447 -7.76 0.21 -26.19
C LEU A 447 -8.47 0.40 -27.53
N PRO A 448 -9.12 1.54 -27.76
CA PRO A 448 -9.81 1.83 -29.04
C PRO A 448 -8.91 1.79 -30.26
N ASP A 449 -7.61 2.05 -30.13
CA ASP A 449 -6.60 1.97 -31.20
C ASP A 449 -6.09 0.56 -31.45
N GLY A 450 -6.48 -0.41 -30.62
CA GLY A 450 -6.10 -1.82 -30.69
C GLY A 450 -4.85 -2.17 -29.89
N SER A 451 -4.25 -1.23 -29.17
CA SER A 451 -3.21 -1.53 -28.19
C SER A 451 -3.81 -2.28 -26.99
N VAL A 452 -2.95 -3.00 -26.23
CA VAL A 452 -3.40 -3.86 -25.14
C VAL A 452 -2.79 -3.36 -23.82
N VAL A 453 -3.65 -3.23 -22.82
CA VAL A 453 -3.30 -2.94 -21.43
C VAL A 453 -3.38 -4.24 -20.65
N ASP A 454 -2.31 -4.64 -19.98
CA ASP A 454 -2.21 -5.87 -19.21
C ASP A 454 -1.35 -5.71 -17.94
N GLY A 455 -1.07 -6.84 -17.27
CA GLY A 455 -0.26 -6.86 -16.05
C GLY A 455 1.21 -6.46 -16.22
N SER A 456 1.66 -6.12 -17.43
CA SER A 456 3.03 -5.67 -17.68
C SER A 456 3.14 -4.16 -17.93
N ASN A 457 2.04 -3.49 -18.32
CA ASN A 457 2.09 -2.10 -18.78
C ASN A 457 0.95 -1.20 -18.29
N ALA A 458 -0.04 -1.72 -17.55
CA ALA A 458 -1.23 -0.94 -17.19
C ALA A 458 -0.90 0.38 -16.50
N ALA A 459 0.04 0.37 -15.57
CA ALA A 459 0.46 1.57 -14.85
C ALA A 459 1.13 2.59 -15.79
N THR A 460 2.05 2.15 -16.66
CA THR A 460 2.71 3.04 -17.64
C THR A 460 1.71 3.65 -18.61
N VAL A 461 0.83 2.83 -19.16
CA VAL A 461 -0.19 3.31 -20.10
C VAL A 461 -1.12 4.34 -19.45
N LEU A 462 -1.63 4.04 -18.25
CA LEU A 462 -2.61 4.92 -17.58
C LEU A 462 -2.00 6.18 -16.97
N MET A 463 -0.72 6.15 -16.57
CA MET A 463 -0.07 7.27 -15.89
C MET A 463 0.89 8.08 -16.77
N HIS A 464 1.22 7.59 -17.97
CA HIS A 464 2.14 8.28 -18.88
C HIS A 464 1.65 8.28 -20.31
N ASP A 465 1.55 7.12 -20.99
CA ASP A 465 1.38 7.05 -22.45
C ASP A 465 0.09 7.73 -22.92
N VAL A 466 -1.00 7.56 -22.16
CA VAL A 466 -2.29 8.19 -22.46
C VAL A 466 -2.16 9.72 -22.51
N TYR A 467 -1.32 10.31 -21.69
CA TYR A 467 -1.13 11.75 -21.63
C TYR A 467 -0.19 12.27 -22.75
N TRP A 468 0.68 11.41 -23.27
CA TRP A 468 1.63 11.77 -24.35
C TRP A 468 1.09 11.49 -25.74
N ASP A 469 0.34 10.40 -25.91
CA ASP A 469 -0.05 9.89 -27.23
C ASP A 469 -1.41 10.41 -27.71
N TYR A 470 -2.27 10.89 -26.78
CA TYR A 470 -3.62 11.31 -27.09
C TYR A 470 -3.89 12.77 -26.69
N PRO A 471 -4.74 13.49 -27.47
CA PRO A 471 -5.26 14.78 -27.02
C PRO A 471 -6.01 14.66 -25.69
N GLN A 472 -5.99 15.69 -24.87
CA GLN A 472 -6.61 15.70 -23.54
C GLN A 472 -8.06 15.15 -23.53
N GLU A 473 -8.90 15.58 -24.48
CA GLU A 473 -10.30 15.14 -24.58
C GLU A 473 -10.46 13.63 -24.86
N GLU A 474 -9.48 13.02 -25.56
CA GLU A 474 -9.46 11.59 -25.88
C GLU A 474 -8.86 10.79 -24.75
N SER A 475 -7.82 11.30 -24.08
CA SER A 475 -7.18 10.67 -22.91
C SER A 475 -8.18 10.40 -21.81
N ASP A 476 -9.11 11.33 -21.59
CA ASP A 476 -10.16 11.25 -20.58
C ASP A 476 -11.13 10.10 -20.82
N ALA A 477 -11.55 9.96 -22.07
CA ALA A 477 -12.46 8.90 -22.48
C ALA A 477 -11.78 7.52 -22.39
N ILE A 478 -10.49 7.45 -22.75
CA ILE A 478 -9.68 6.22 -22.67
C ILE A 478 -9.50 5.82 -21.22
N PHE A 479 -9.08 6.75 -20.36
CA PHE A 479 -8.85 6.45 -18.94
C PHE A 479 -10.10 5.88 -18.26
N SER A 480 -11.25 6.53 -18.47
CA SER A 480 -12.52 6.08 -17.88
C SER A 480 -12.95 4.71 -18.39
N ALA A 481 -12.80 4.46 -19.68
CA ALA A 481 -13.17 3.20 -20.31
C ALA A 481 -12.27 2.06 -19.82
N VAL A 482 -10.95 2.29 -19.84
CA VAL A 482 -9.96 1.27 -19.41
C VAL A 482 -10.08 0.94 -17.95
N ALA A 483 -10.29 1.92 -17.06
CA ALA A 483 -10.44 1.65 -15.64
C ALA A 483 -11.64 0.73 -15.35
N GLY A 484 -12.79 0.96 -16.00
CA GLY A 484 -13.97 0.11 -15.87
C GLY A 484 -13.74 -1.30 -16.44
N ASP A 485 -13.25 -1.38 -17.68
CA ASP A 485 -13.03 -2.65 -18.37
C ASP A 485 -11.95 -3.50 -17.67
N ALA A 486 -10.90 -2.87 -17.12
CA ALA A 486 -9.85 -3.56 -16.37
C ALA A 486 -10.38 -4.12 -15.06
N PHE A 487 -11.22 -3.37 -14.36
CA PHE A 487 -11.86 -3.88 -13.14
C PHE A 487 -12.77 -5.08 -13.45
N ASP A 488 -13.60 -5.01 -14.48
CA ASP A 488 -14.46 -6.12 -14.92
C ASP A 488 -13.62 -7.35 -15.35
N ALA A 489 -12.47 -7.12 -16.01
CA ALA A 489 -11.54 -8.17 -16.40
C ALA A 489 -10.91 -8.86 -15.19
N VAL A 490 -10.50 -8.09 -14.17
CA VAL A 490 -9.99 -8.63 -12.90
C VAL A 490 -11.06 -9.46 -12.21
N LEU A 491 -12.27 -8.94 -12.01
CA LEU A 491 -13.36 -9.68 -11.36
C LEU A 491 -13.68 -10.99 -12.11
N SER A 492 -13.73 -10.94 -13.44
CA SER A 492 -13.99 -12.14 -14.24
C SER A 492 -12.83 -13.15 -14.20
N GLY A 493 -11.60 -12.68 -13.98
CA GLY A 493 -10.39 -13.49 -13.94
C GLY A 493 -10.11 -14.18 -12.60
N ILE A 494 -10.55 -13.60 -11.47
CA ILE A 494 -10.21 -14.07 -10.11
C ILE A 494 -10.46 -15.57 -9.92
N GLY A 495 -11.59 -16.09 -10.39
CA GLY A 495 -11.93 -17.52 -10.23
C GLY A 495 -10.96 -18.51 -10.87
N ASN A 496 -10.13 -18.05 -11.82
CA ASN A 496 -9.12 -18.85 -12.51
C ASN A 496 -7.69 -18.42 -12.21
N ALA A 497 -7.51 -17.43 -11.34
CA ALA A 497 -6.22 -16.85 -11.01
C ALA A 497 -5.32 -17.82 -10.24
N ASP A 498 -4.02 -17.55 -10.25
CA ASP A 498 -3.10 -18.13 -9.27
C ASP A 498 -3.36 -17.49 -7.90
N MET A 499 -3.74 -18.32 -6.90
CA MET A 499 -4.05 -17.84 -5.55
C MET A 499 -2.89 -17.08 -4.91
N MET A 500 -1.66 -17.58 -5.10
CA MET A 500 -0.49 -16.95 -4.49
C MET A 500 -0.11 -15.66 -5.20
N ALA A 501 -0.33 -15.58 -6.51
CA ALA A 501 -0.17 -14.33 -7.24
C ALA A 501 -1.16 -13.25 -6.75
N LEU A 502 -2.42 -13.62 -6.50
CA LEU A 502 -3.41 -12.74 -5.91
C LEU A 502 -3.01 -12.30 -4.49
N VAL A 503 -2.68 -13.24 -3.61
CA VAL A 503 -2.22 -12.92 -2.24
C VAL A 503 -1.01 -12.01 -2.27
N SER A 504 -0.04 -12.28 -3.17
CA SER A 504 1.16 -11.43 -3.31
C SER A 504 0.80 -10.03 -3.84
N ALA A 505 -0.15 -9.93 -4.77
CA ALA A 505 -0.61 -8.63 -5.28
C ALA A 505 -1.25 -7.79 -4.18
N PHE A 506 -2.16 -8.37 -3.38
CA PHE A 506 -2.76 -7.68 -2.25
C PHE A 506 -1.75 -7.32 -1.16
N GLN A 507 -0.90 -8.27 -0.75
CA GLN A 507 0.15 -8.01 0.24
C GLN A 507 1.05 -6.85 -0.20
N ARG A 508 1.47 -6.86 -1.45
CA ARG A 508 2.30 -5.81 -2.02
C ARG A 508 1.57 -4.48 -2.10
N GLY A 509 0.29 -4.49 -2.51
CA GLY A 509 -0.55 -3.30 -2.54
C GLY A 509 -0.69 -2.64 -1.17
N CYS A 510 -0.89 -3.44 -0.10
CA CYS A 510 -0.94 -2.94 1.27
C CYS A 510 0.42 -2.42 1.77
N GLU A 511 1.51 -3.20 1.56
CA GLU A 511 2.86 -2.82 2.00
C GLU A 511 3.34 -1.52 1.33
N GLU A 512 2.95 -1.28 0.07
CA GLU A 512 3.29 -0.07 -0.68
C GLU A 512 2.30 1.09 -0.47
N GLY A 513 1.20 0.89 0.29
CA GLY A 513 0.16 1.90 0.51
C GLY A 513 -0.71 2.19 -0.72
N ARG A 514 -0.79 1.25 -1.68
CA ARG A 514 -1.54 1.36 -2.94
C ARG A 514 -2.94 0.77 -2.88
N PHE A 515 -3.22 0.00 -1.85
CA PHE A 515 -4.51 -0.59 -1.54
C PHE A 515 -4.83 -0.27 -0.08
N ASN A 516 -5.78 0.63 0.14
CA ASN A 516 -6.20 1.07 1.46
C ASN A 516 -7.69 0.86 1.62
N VAL A 517 -8.11 0.45 2.80
CA VAL A 517 -9.51 0.16 3.14
C VAL A 517 -9.88 0.88 4.43
N TRP A 518 -11.07 1.42 4.47
CA TRP A 518 -11.69 1.97 5.68
C TRP A 518 -13.14 1.49 5.77
N MET A 519 -13.59 1.16 6.98
CA MET A 519 -14.94 0.74 7.29
C MET A 519 -15.59 1.68 8.31
N GLU A 520 -16.88 1.97 8.13
CA GLU A 520 -17.61 2.83 9.07
C GLU A 520 -17.90 2.13 10.41
N ASP A 521 -18.13 0.81 10.39
CA ASP A 521 -18.31 0.04 11.62
C ASP A 521 -16.98 -0.13 12.35
N PRO A 522 -16.89 0.26 13.64
CA PRO A 522 -15.62 0.21 14.38
C PRO A 522 -15.02 -1.19 14.52
N ALA A 523 -15.83 -2.26 14.58
CA ALA A 523 -15.31 -3.61 14.69
C ALA A 523 -14.76 -4.13 13.35
N GLU A 524 -15.34 -3.68 12.23
CA GLU A 524 -14.83 -3.93 10.89
C GLU A 524 -13.52 -3.15 10.68
N GLU A 525 -13.47 -1.87 11.11
CA GLU A 525 -12.26 -1.04 11.04
C GLU A 525 -11.12 -1.62 11.88
N ASP A 526 -11.38 -2.06 13.11
CA ASP A 526 -10.40 -2.75 13.96
C ASP A 526 -9.80 -3.99 13.27
N ALA A 527 -10.58 -4.70 12.45
CA ALA A 527 -10.10 -5.83 11.68
C ALA A 527 -9.24 -5.37 10.48
N ILE A 528 -9.63 -4.31 9.80
CA ILE A 528 -8.86 -3.70 8.69
C ILE A 528 -7.52 -3.16 9.19
N GLU A 529 -7.49 -2.45 10.33
CA GLU A 529 -6.26 -1.98 10.96
C GLU A 529 -5.33 -3.14 11.32
N ALA A 530 -5.87 -4.22 11.93
CA ALA A 530 -5.08 -5.39 12.28
C ALA A 530 -4.47 -6.10 11.07
N MET A 531 -5.09 -5.96 9.89
CA MET A 531 -4.57 -6.48 8.63
C MET A 531 -3.55 -5.53 7.97
N GLY A 532 -3.32 -4.34 8.53
CA GLY A 532 -2.41 -3.34 7.97
C GLY A 532 -2.94 -2.64 6.72
N MET A 533 -4.27 -2.63 6.51
CA MET A 533 -4.92 -2.06 5.31
C MET A 533 -5.49 -0.66 5.55
N ALA A 534 -5.59 -0.20 6.81
CA ALA A 534 -6.23 1.08 7.14
C ALA A 534 -5.41 2.30 6.71
N ALA A 535 -4.10 2.17 6.63
CA ALA A 535 -3.21 3.29 6.35
C ALA A 535 -3.45 4.52 7.27
N ALA A 536 -3.78 4.27 8.53
CA ALA A 536 -3.91 5.28 9.56
C ALA A 536 -2.55 5.87 9.95
N ILE A 537 -2.52 7.13 10.39
CA ILE A 537 -1.36 7.65 11.11
C ILE A 537 -1.36 7.11 12.54
N PRO A 538 -0.19 7.02 13.22
CA PRO A 538 -0.14 6.54 14.60
C PRO A 538 -0.98 7.41 15.55
N ASP A 539 -1.63 6.79 16.54
CA ASP A 539 -2.16 7.51 17.70
C ASP A 539 -0.97 8.09 18.49
N ALA A 540 -0.93 9.41 18.65
CA ALA A 540 0.16 10.12 19.33
C ALA A 540 0.38 9.67 20.78
N ASP A 541 -0.66 9.15 21.43
CA ASP A 541 -0.64 8.67 22.82
C ASP A 541 -0.30 7.17 22.93
N ASP A 542 -0.29 6.42 21.81
CA ASP A 542 0.08 5.01 21.83
C ASP A 542 1.60 4.82 21.77
N LEU A 543 2.18 4.57 22.93
CA LEU A 543 3.59 4.24 23.10
C LEU A 543 3.85 2.72 23.21
N THR A 544 2.84 1.89 22.98
CA THR A 544 2.95 0.43 23.11
C THR A 544 3.22 -0.24 21.75
N SER A 545 2.76 0.37 20.68
CA SER A 545 3.00 -0.10 19.30
C SER A 545 4.42 0.19 18.83
N ALA A 546 4.85 -0.50 17.77
CA ALA A 546 6.13 -0.22 17.12
C ALA A 546 6.12 1.20 16.55
N PRO A 547 7.22 1.96 16.69
CA PRO A 547 7.26 3.35 16.26
C PRO A 547 7.15 3.45 14.73
N GLN A 548 6.22 4.29 14.25
CA GLN A 548 6.03 4.59 12.83
C GLN A 548 6.20 6.09 12.60
N ALA A 549 7.04 6.46 11.65
CA ALA A 549 7.20 7.82 11.16
C ALA A 549 6.76 7.91 9.69
N GLY A 550 6.69 9.11 9.12
CA GLY A 550 6.27 9.26 7.73
C GLY A 550 6.93 10.40 6.96
N VAL A 551 7.03 10.21 5.64
CA VAL A 551 7.39 11.27 4.68
C VAL A 551 6.33 11.29 3.60
N TYR A 552 5.55 12.38 3.54
CA TYR A 552 4.42 12.48 2.63
C TYR A 552 4.54 13.68 1.70
N LEU A 553 4.01 13.52 0.50
CA LEU A 553 4.05 14.51 -0.56
C LEU A 553 2.63 14.90 -0.99
N ASN A 554 2.41 16.21 -1.16
CA ASN A 554 1.24 16.72 -1.87
C ASN A 554 1.71 17.57 -3.06
N ASN A 555 1.31 17.18 -4.28
CA ASN A 555 1.57 17.97 -5.49
C ASN A 555 0.81 19.30 -5.42
N MET A 556 1.54 20.40 -5.55
CA MET A 556 1.02 21.77 -5.62
C MET A 556 1.10 22.39 -7.00
N GLY A 557 1.73 21.70 -7.95
CA GLY A 557 1.86 22.15 -9.33
C GLY A 557 0.56 22.06 -10.13
N PHE A 558 -0.39 21.27 -9.64
CA PHE A 558 -1.60 20.91 -10.38
C PHE A 558 -1.27 20.40 -11.78
N SER A 559 -0.31 19.50 -11.82
CA SER A 559 0.30 18.96 -13.04
C SER A 559 0.34 17.45 -12.95
N LYS A 560 0.66 16.79 -14.05
CA LYS A 560 0.89 15.34 -14.12
C LYS A 560 2.38 15.01 -14.16
N MET A 561 3.19 15.89 -13.55
CA MET A 561 4.65 15.79 -13.56
C MET A 561 5.20 14.71 -12.63
N ASP A 562 4.39 14.18 -11.70
CA ASP A 562 4.86 13.24 -10.68
C ASP A 562 5.31 11.89 -11.27
N TRP A 563 5.08 11.64 -12.56
CA TRP A 563 5.72 10.57 -13.31
C TRP A 563 7.24 10.68 -13.31
N TYR A 564 7.77 11.89 -13.34
CA TYR A 564 9.20 12.16 -13.43
C TYR A 564 9.88 12.27 -12.07
N LEU A 565 9.16 12.13 -10.96
CA LEU A 565 9.73 12.21 -9.62
C LEU A 565 10.50 10.95 -9.27
N ASP A 566 11.79 11.10 -8.94
CA ASP A 566 12.54 10.15 -8.13
C ASP A 566 12.42 10.55 -6.65
N PHE A 567 11.92 9.62 -5.84
CA PHE A 567 11.68 9.83 -4.41
C PHE A 567 12.22 8.64 -3.61
N ASP A 568 13.20 8.91 -2.74
CA ASP A 568 13.86 7.88 -1.94
C ASP A 568 14.00 8.34 -0.49
N VAL A 569 13.69 7.45 0.46
CA VAL A 569 13.80 7.69 1.89
C VAL A 569 14.68 6.61 2.52
N GLN A 570 15.80 7.05 3.12
CA GLN A 570 16.76 6.19 3.77
C GLN A 570 16.77 6.44 5.27
N VAL A 571 16.63 5.36 6.06
CA VAL A 571 16.70 5.40 7.53
C VAL A 571 17.98 4.71 7.99
N GLY A 572 18.79 5.44 8.74
CA GLY A 572 20.03 4.93 9.34
C GLY A 572 19.76 3.97 10.50
N SER A 573 20.81 3.27 10.94
CA SER A 573 20.72 2.42 12.13
C SER A 573 20.48 3.27 13.40
N PRO A 574 19.73 2.76 14.38
CA PRO A 574 19.46 3.47 15.63
C PRO A 574 20.70 3.73 16.46
N VAL A 575 20.80 4.93 17.02
CA VAL A 575 21.81 5.32 18.00
C VAL A 575 21.15 5.46 19.36
N ALA A 576 21.47 4.53 20.28
CA ALA A 576 20.93 4.58 21.63
C ALA A 576 21.48 5.78 22.41
N GLN A 577 20.58 6.52 23.08
CA GLN A 577 20.92 7.66 23.92
C GLN A 577 20.99 7.28 25.40
N SER A 578 21.62 8.13 26.22
CA SER A 578 21.82 7.87 27.66
C SER A 578 20.55 7.84 28.49
N ASP A 579 19.47 8.43 27.99
CA ASP A 579 18.14 8.43 28.60
C ASP A 579 17.25 7.24 28.18
N GLY A 580 17.77 6.38 27.30
CA GLY A 580 17.09 5.21 26.78
C GLY A 580 16.29 5.46 25.50
N SER A 581 16.29 6.68 24.98
CA SER A 581 15.73 6.97 23.66
C SER A 581 16.64 6.46 22.53
N ARG A 582 16.11 6.43 21.30
CA ARG A 582 16.87 6.03 20.10
C ARG A 582 16.75 7.11 19.04
N GLU A 583 17.88 7.49 18.46
CA GLU A 583 17.92 8.45 17.35
C GLU A 583 18.20 7.74 16.03
N TYR A 584 17.48 8.16 14.98
CA TYR A 584 17.63 7.67 13.63
C TYR A 584 17.92 8.85 12.70
N ALA A 585 19.02 8.79 11.97
CA ALA A 585 19.28 9.73 10.89
C ALA A 585 18.46 9.35 9.67
N VAL A 586 17.70 10.29 9.12
CA VAL A 586 16.87 10.08 7.92
C VAL A 586 17.36 10.99 6.81
N THR A 587 17.39 10.45 5.60
CA THR A 587 17.70 11.18 4.36
C THR A 587 16.57 10.98 3.37
N VAL A 588 16.01 12.07 2.89
CA VAL A 588 14.99 12.10 1.84
C VAL A 588 15.60 12.74 0.61
N ASN A 589 15.57 12.05 -0.51
CA ASN A 589 16.03 12.54 -1.80
C ASN A 589 14.82 12.71 -2.73
N LEU A 590 14.74 13.88 -3.37
CA LEU A 590 13.77 14.18 -4.41
C LEU A 590 14.54 14.66 -5.63
N LYS A 591 14.15 14.19 -6.83
CA LYS A 591 14.75 14.61 -8.08
C LYS A 591 13.70 14.59 -9.18
N ASN A 592 13.62 15.69 -9.93
CA ASN A 592 12.91 15.74 -11.21
C ASN A 592 13.78 15.10 -12.29
N THR A 593 13.32 14.03 -12.91
CA THR A 593 14.06 13.29 -13.94
C THR A 593 13.72 13.70 -15.36
N LEU A 594 12.75 14.63 -15.55
CA LEU A 594 12.38 15.15 -16.86
C LEU A 594 13.64 15.64 -17.61
N THR A 595 13.81 15.19 -18.84
CA THR A 595 14.93 15.64 -19.67
C THR A 595 14.56 16.88 -20.44
N ALA A 596 15.54 17.72 -20.79
CA ALA A 596 15.33 18.91 -21.62
C ALA A 596 14.79 18.58 -23.02
N GLU A 597 14.92 17.35 -23.51
CA GLU A 597 14.32 16.89 -24.76
C GLU A 597 12.82 16.60 -24.59
N GLU A 598 12.44 15.97 -23.50
CA GLU A 598 11.05 15.70 -23.13
C GLU A 598 10.31 16.99 -22.81
N GLU A 599 10.93 17.92 -22.06
CA GLU A 599 10.34 19.21 -21.73
C GLU A 599 9.91 19.99 -22.98
N GLN A 600 10.72 19.96 -24.06
CA GLN A 600 10.36 20.61 -25.32
C GLN A 600 9.13 20.03 -26.00
N ARG A 601 8.73 18.84 -25.67
CA ARG A 601 7.60 18.10 -26.25
C ARG A 601 6.49 17.84 -25.24
N LEU A 602 6.68 18.29 -24.00
CA LEU A 602 5.74 18.06 -22.91
C LEU A 602 4.36 18.59 -23.30
N PRO A 603 3.30 17.75 -23.20
CA PRO A 603 1.96 18.22 -23.48
C PRO A 603 1.55 19.33 -22.50
N ASP A 604 0.89 20.38 -23.01
CA ASP A 604 0.53 21.57 -22.23
C ASP A 604 -0.24 21.25 -20.93
N TYR A 605 -1.04 20.17 -20.93
CA TYR A 605 -1.82 19.78 -19.76
C TYR A 605 -1.11 18.83 -18.78
N VAL A 606 0.11 18.38 -19.12
CA VAL A 606 0.97 17.58 -18.23
C VAL A 606 1.83 18.50 -17.37
N GLY A 607 2.42 19.53 -17.97
CA GLY A 607 3.28 20.48 -17.30
C GLY A 607 2.54 21.52 -16.44
N VAL A 608 3.29 22.30 -15.69
CA VAL A 608 2.77 23.40 -14.86
C VAL A 608 2.59 24.67 -15.69
N HIS A 609 1.49 25.38 -15.44
CA HIS A 609 1.20 26.68 -16.06
C HIS A 609 1.65 27.81 -15.14
N LEU A 610 2.81 28.41 -15.42
CA LEU A 610 3.30 29.57 -14.70
C LEU A 610 2.83 30.86 -15.36
N ILE A 611 2.17 31.74 -14.62
CA ILE A 611 1.81 33.08 -15.07
C ILE A 611 2.97 34.01 -14.76
N LYS A 612 3.62 34.55 -15.79
CA LYS A 612 4.72 35.52 -15.67
C LYS A 612 4.21 36.91 -15.29
N GLU A 613 5.13 37.77 -14.84
CA GLU A 613 4.80 39.17 -14.47
C GLU A 613 4.17 39.98 -15.60
N ASP A 614 4.45 39.65 -16.85
CA ASP A 614 3.85 40.28 -18.04
C ASP A 614 2.48 39.71 -18.42
N GLY A 615 1.97 38.72 -17.65
CA GLY A 615 0.69 38.05 -17.89
C GLY A 615 0.76 36.95 -18.96
N SER A 616 1.94 36.65 -19.50
CA SER A 616 2.11 35.48 -20.37
C SER A 616 2.11 34.20 -19.55
N ILE A 617 1.65 33.09 -20.17
CA ILE A 617 1.69 31.75 -19.55
C ILE A 617 2.92 31.04 -20.11
N GLU A 618 3.71 30.48 -19.21
CA GLU A 618 4.80 29.57 -19.51
C GLU A 618 4.41 28.17 -19.03
N PHE A 619 4.55 27.21 -19.94
CA PHE A 619 4.44 25.79 -19.61
C PHE A 619 5.84 25.29 -19.28
N CYS A 620 5.98 24.54 -18.22
CA CYS A 620 7.28 24.01 -17.84
C CYS A 620 7.14 22.68 -17.06
N GLY A 621 8.24 21.93 -17.04
CA GLY A 621 8.39 20.68 -16.34
C GLY A 621 8.63 20.85 -14.84
N LEU A 622 8.11 21.88 -14.21
CA LEU A 622 8.25 22.13 -12.77
C LEU A 622 7.47 21.07 -11.97
N GLU A 623 8.16 20.45 -11.02
CA GLU A 623 7.56 19.69 -9.91
C GLU A 623 7.48 20.57 -8.67
N ARG A 624 6.30 20.73 -8.10
CA ARG A 624 6.07 21.52 -6.90
C ARG A 624 5.35 20.69 -5.86
N TYR A 625 6.02 20.46 -4.71
CA TYR A 625 5.47 19.68 -3.61
C TYR A 625 5.42 20.46 -2.30
N ILE A 626 4.45 20.10 -1.43
CA ILE A 626 4.63 20.22 0.00
C ILE A 626 5.12 18.87 0.52
N VAL A 627 6.27 18.89 1.16
CA VAL A 627 6.87 17.73 1.83
C VAL A 627 6.50 17.78 3.30
N TYR A 628 5.96 16.72 3.85
CA TYR A 628 5.61 16.57 5.26
C TYR A 628 6.45 15.47 5.90
N LEU A 629 7.11 15.79 7.00
CA LEU A 629 7.87 14.85 7.82
C LEU A 629 7.10 14.67 9.13
N TYR A 630 6.69 13.43 9.41
CA TYR A 630 5.93 13.08 10.60
C TYR A 630 6.81 12.35 11.60
N ALA A 631 6.82 12.80 12.85
CA ALA A 631 7.44 12.07 13.94
C ALA A 631 6.58 10.85 14.34
N PRO A 632 7.19 9.81 14.92
CA PRO A 632 6.43 8.73 15.54
C PRO A 632 5.73 9.21 16.82
N ALA A 633 4.78 8.42 17.33
CA ALA A 633 4.07 8.68 18.58
C ALA A 633 5.04 9.01 19.74
N GLY A 634 4.80 10.13 20.43
CA GLY A 634 5.65 10.62 21.51
C GLY A 634 7.09 11.00 21.09
N GLY A 635 7.45 10.86 19.83
CA GLY A 635 8.76 11.20 19.28
C GLY A 635 8.89 12.63 18.82
N SER A 636 10.01 12.97 18.22
CA SER A 636 10.29 14.33 17.70
C SER A 636 11.22 14.32 16.49
N ILE A 637 11.24 15.43 15.75
CA ILE A 637 12.11 15.69 14.60
C ILE A 637 13.03 16.85 14.89
N SER A 638 14.33 16.65 14.75
CA SER A 638 15.37 17.67 14.96
C SER A 638 16.37 17.71 13.80
N ASP A 639 17.25 18.72 13.84
CA ASP A 639 18.40 18.89 12.93
C ASP A 639 18.06 18.87 11.44
N VAL A 640 16.88 19.40 11.08
CA VAL A 640 16.43 19.41 9.69
C VAL A 640 17.32 20.30 8.84
N GLN A 641 17.92 19.75 7.81
CA GLN A 641 18.75 20.44 6.82
C GLN A 641 18.23 20.13 5.42
N VAL A 642 18.17 21.17 4.58
CA VAL A 642 17.78 21.07 3.18
C VAL A 642 18.95 21.53 2.32
N THR A 643 19.33 20.70 1.37
CA THR A 643 20.47 20.94 0.46
C THR A 643 20.08 20.61 -0.98
N GLY A 644 20.79 21.16 -1.96
CA GLY A 644 20.47 21.01 -3.38
C GLY A 644 19.69 22.17 -3.93
N ASP A 645 18.89 21.90 -4.96
CA ASP A 645 18.08 22.89 -5.67
C ASP A 645 16.71 23.11 -4.98
N GLY A 646 15.95 24.08 -5.43
CA GLY A 646 14.58 24.31 -4.97
C GLY A 646 14.38 24.95 -3.58
N GLY A 647 15.39 25.02 -2.77
CA GLY A 647 15.49 25.80 -1.51
C GLY A 647 14.26 25.79 -0.60
N MET A 648 14.01 24.73 0.12
CA MET A 648 12.87 24.58 1.01
C MET A 648 13.15 25.13 2.42
N ARG A 649 12.19 25.88 2.98
CA ARG A 649 12.18 26.23 4.40
C ARG A 649 11.12 25.36 5.10
N MET A 650 11.54 24.61 6.12
CA MET A 650 10.61 23.83 6.94
C MET A 650 9.91 24.71 7.98
N ASN A 651 8.64 24.45 8.17
CA ASN A 651 7.77 25.04 9.19
C ASN A 651 7.41 23.94 10.19
N ASP A 652 7.04 24.37 11.41
CA ASP A 652 6.57 23.49 12.46
C ASP A 652 5.03 23.37 12.39
N GLY A 653 4.51 22.19 12.64
CA GLY A 653 3.08 21.89 12.72
C GLY A 653 2.81 20.70 13.63
N THR A 654 1.54 20.43 13.84
CA THR A 654 1.04 19.23 14.51
C THR A 654 -0.14 18.66 13.72
N HIS A 655 -0.31 17.36 13.76
CA HIS A 655 -1.44 16.66 13.19
C HIS A 655 -1.84 15.50 14.12
N ASP A 656 -3.03 15.58 14.69
CA ASP A 656 -3.56 14.64 15.69
C ASP A 656 -2.54 14.34 16.82
N GLY A 657 -1.87 15.42 17.29
CA GLY A 657 -0.88 15.36 18.35
C GLY A 657 0.53 14.94 17.93
N LEU A 658 0.74 14.47 16.70
CA LEU A 658 2.07 14.15 16.16
C LEU A 658 2.81 15.43 15.75
N GLU A 659 4.11 15.48 16.01
CA GLU A 659 4.96 16.57 15.49
C GLU A 659 5.15 16.44 13.99
N VAL A 660 4.93 17.53 13.25
CA VAL A 660 5.09 17.61 11.80
C VAL A 660 6.03 18.75 11.42
N LYS A 661 6.99 18.45 10.54
CA LYS A 661 7.74 19.50 9.83
C LYS A 661 7.28 19.51 8.38
N TYR A 662 7.00 20.67 7.82
CA TYR A 662 6.53 20.76 6.43
C TYR A 662 7.12 21.97 5.70
N GLY A 663 7.30 21.81 4.39
CA GLY A 663 7.82 22.87 3.53
C GLY A 663 7.53 22.63 2.07
N MET A 664 7.53 23.71 1.27
CA MET A 664 7.31 23.66 -0.16
C MET A 664 8.64 23.64 -0.90
N ILE A 665 8.73 22.76 -1.90
CA ILE A 665 9.88 22.65 -2.79
C ILE A 665 9.43 22.77 -4.25
N ASP A 666 10.27 23.41 -5.06
CA ASP A 666 10.16 23.52 -6.51
C ASP A 666 11.40 22.88 -7.14
N LEU A 667 11.20 21.91 -8.03
CA LEU A 667 12.27 21.24 -8.78
C LEU A 667 11.97 21.38 -10.28
N TYR A 668 12.84 22.09 -10.99
CA TYR A 668 12.85 22.12 -12.44
C TYR A 668 13.55 20.87 -13.00
N ASP A 669 13.55 20.75 -14.33
CA ASP A 669 14.16 19.62 -15.04
C ASP A 669 15.57 19.30 -14.52
N GLN A 670 15.82 18.03 -14.19
CA GLN A 670 17.07 17.50 -13.63
C GLN A 670 17.53 18.09 -12.27
N GLU A 671 16.76 18.99 -11.66
CA GLU A 671 17.05 19.49 -10.32
C GLU A 671 16.77 18.44 -9.23
N SER A 672 17.51 18.56 -8.13
CA SER A 672 17.39 17.64 -7.00
C SER A 672 17.50 18.34 -5.66
N CYS A 673 16.83 17.79 -4.67
CA CYS A 673 16.87 18.24 -3.29
C CYS A 673 17.06 17.06 -2.34
N THR A 674 17.85 17.29 -1.31
CA THR A 674 18.04 16.33 -0.21
C THR A 674 17.63 16.99 1.10
N VAL A 675 16.76 16.34 1.85
CA VAL A 675 16.39 16.70 3.22
C VAL A 675 16.98 15.68 4.18
N THR A 676 17.78 16.13 5.14
CA THR A 676 18.30 15.29 6.21
C THR A 676 17.75 15.75 7.55
N TYR A 677 17.42 14.82 8.43
CA TYR A 677 16.91 15.11 9.76
C TYR A 677 17.13 13.94 10.71
N THR A 678 16.90 14.18 12.00
CA THR A 678 16.97 13.16 13.04
C THR A 678 15.59 12.91 13.62
N ILE A 679 15.16 11.64 13.67
CA ILE A 679 13.97 11.18 14.41
C ILE A 679 14.45 10.67 15.77
N THR A 680 13.79 11.13 16.84
CA THR A 680 13.94 10.59 18.19
C THR A 680 12.74 9.73 18.54
N VAL A 681 12.95 8.45 18.82
CA VAL A 681 11.98 7.51 19.40
C VAL A 681 12.15 7.53 20.92
N PRO A 682 11.08 7.77 21.71
CA PRO A 682 11.20 7.89 23.15
C PRO A 682 11.64 6.60 23.85
N ALA A 683 12.20 6.74 25.05
CA ALA A 683 12.58 5.61 25.89
C ALA A 683 11.36 4.76 26.23
N GLY A 684 11.53 3.44 26.20
CA GLY A 684 10.48 2.47 26.55
C GLY A 684 9.62 2.00 25.38
N VAL A 685 9.62 2.71 24.24
CA VAL A 685 8.96 2.26 23.01
C VAL A 685 9.78 1.12 22.39
N SER A 686 9.15 -0.03 22.18
CA SER A 686 9.77 -1.23 21.61
C SER A 686 9.57 -1.32 20.09
N GLY A 687 10.29 -2.23 19.43
CA GLY A 687 10.23 -2.42 17.98
C GLY A 687 11.20 -1.53 17.21
N GLU A 688 11.37 -1.83 15.93
CA GLU A 688 12.16 -1.01 14.99
C GLU A 688 11.28 0.12 14.42
N LEU A 689 11.91 1.26 14.12
CA LEU A 689 11.24 2.36 13.45
C LEU A 689 10.84 1.94 12.03
N THR A 690 9.57 2.06 11.71
CA THR A 690 9.05 1.91 10.36
C THR A 690 8.84 3.28 9.73
N MET A 691 9.01 3.36 8.39
CA MET A 691 8.80 4.59 7.64
C MET A 691 7.70 4.36 6.61
N ARG A 692 6.64 5.16 6.66
CA ARG A 692 5.61 5.18 5.64
C ARG A 692 5.80 6.37 4.71
N THR A 693 5.59 6.18 3.42
CA THR A 693 5.80 7.21 2.40
C THR A 693 4.63 7.26 1.44
N THR A 694 4.46 8.40 0.77
CA THR A 694 3.52 8.51 -0.36
C THR A 694 3.97 7.55 -1.48
N PRO A 695 3.11 6.64 -1.97
CA PRO A 695 3.43 5.76 -3.09
C PRO A 695 3.52 6.54 -4.41
N THR A 696 4.64 6.41 -5.10
CA THR A 696 4.92 7.06 -6.39
C THR A 696 4.85 6.08 -7.56
N CYS A 697 5.06 6.55 -8.77
CA CYS A 697 5.19 5.73 -9.99
C CYS A 697 6.64 5.37 -10.35
N GLN A 698 7.62 5.76 -9.57
CA GLN A 698 9.04 5.56 -9.85
C GLN A 698 9.40 4.11 -10.20
N GLU A 699 8.93 3.14 -9.42
CA GLU A 699 9.26 1.72 -9.63
C GLU A 699 8.73 1.18 -10.97
N VAL A 700 7.60 1.68 -11.43
CA VAL A 700 7.01 1.28 -12.72
C VAL A 700 7.77 1.90 -13.86
N ARG A 701 8.16 3.16 -13.74
CA ARG A 701 8.99 3.86 -14.72
C ARG A 701 10.33 3.14 -14.90
N GLU A 702 11.06 2.87 -13.80
CA GLU A 702 12.34 2.18 -13.84
C GLU A 702 12.26 0.74 -14.39
N ALA A 703 11.11 0.08 -14.27
CA ALA A 703 10.91 -1.25 -14.82
C ALA A 703 10.62 -1.24 -16.33
N GLY A 704 10.17 -0.11 -16.89
CA GLY A 704 9.87 0.07 -18.31
C GLY A 704 11.06 0.58 -19.13
N GLU A 705 12.08 1.16 -18.49
CA GLU A 705 13.36 1.58 -19.12
C GLU A 705 14.34 0.40 -19.25
#